data_f88682f31f4751facba40f5e6792c881
#
_entry.id   f88682f31f4751facba40f5e6792c881
#
_cell.length_a   1.000
_cell.length_b   1.000
_cell.length_c   1.000
_cell.angle_alpha   90.00
_cell.angle_beta   90.00
_cell.angle_gamma   90.00
#
_symmetry.space_group_name_H-M   'P 1'
#
loop_
_entity.id
_entity.type
_entity.pdbx_description
1 polymer ?
#
loop_
_entity_poly.entity_id
_entity_poly.type
_entity_poly.pdbx_seq_one_letter_code
_entity_poly.pdbx_strand_id
1 'polypeptide(L)'
;MLIVPKKCDIITKYTYFCERIGFEMKKELSKLYDPKEVEDKIYKFWMDNDCFKAHRDPDKKPYTIVIPPPNITGQLHMGHALDETLQDILVRWKRMSGYAALWLPGTDHAAIATEAKIVAAMAEEGLTKEGIGREKFMERAWAWKEKFGGRIVEQLKKLGCSCDWSRERFTMDEGCNKAVREVFVNLYNKGLIYRGERIINWCPHCKTSISDAEVNYEDQAGHFWHLRYPLSDGSGYIELATTRPETLLGDTAVAVHPDDERYKDMIGKTVVLPLVHREIPIVADTYVEMDFGTGVVKITPAHDPNDFEVGLRHNLPVINVMTDDAKIVADYPKYAGMDRYDARKAIVADLEAEGALIKVEDHAHNVGTCYRCGTTVEPKVSTQWFVKMEPLAGPAIEAVKTGKTKFVPERFDKIYYHWLENIKDWCISRQVWWGHQIPAFYCDECGEMVVTKENGAVCPKCGKPMRQDEDTLDTWFSSALWPFSTLGWPENTEDLKYFYPTNTLVTGYDIIFFWVIRMMFSGLEHMGEVPFDTVLIHGLVRDAQGRKMSKSLGNGVDPLEEIEKYGADALRFMLATGNAPGNDMRYIEDKVKASRNFANKLWNASRFIMMNLPEDFKLGGIPANLNVEDKWIISKFNRLAKEVNENLEAFELGVAVAKLYDFIWDVYCDWYIELTKPRIAAGGETAETAQAVLVWVMQGMLKLLHPFMPYITEEIWSAVSDSDVPCILSTFPTYDEKLDFAVEEAQFEKIIAAIRGIRNRRAEMNVPPSKKAALHIETAEAEIFEQGRLFFERLASAAEIVIADKVDMPDAVTVVTDCARIFIPMDELVDKEKELARLNKEKAAVQKDIDFSSNKLNNAGFVAKAPAQQVEAEKAKLAKAQEKMAKIEQSIAALMK
;
A
#
# COMPACT_ATOMS: atom_id res chain seq x y z
N MET A 1 35.10 -40.83 23.72
CA MET A 1 34.55 -39.73 24.54
C MET A 1 33.73 -38.82 23.61
N LEU A 2 32.46 -39.19 23.46
CA LEU A 2 31.51 -38.50 22.55
C LEU A 2 30.99 -37.24 23.26
N ILE A 3 31.19 -36.10 22.66
CA ILE A 3 30.63 -34.82 23.12
C ILE A 3 29.20 -34.76 22.58
N VAL A 4 28.23 -34.89 23.49
CA VAL A 4 26.81 -34.63 23.22
C VAL A 4 26.60 -33.12 23.29
N PRO A 5 26.00 -32.49 22.28
CA PRO A 5 25.74 -31.05 22.37
C PRO A 5 24.58 -30.76 23.33
N LYS A 6 24.74 -29.71 24.13
CA LYS A 6 23.79 -29.21 25.11
C LYS A 6 22.47 -28.75 24.47
N LYS A 7 21.52 -29.65 24.30
CA LYS A 7 20.12 -29.33 24.00
C LYS A 7 19.31 -28.86 25.23
N CYS A 8 19.96 -28.77 26.41
CA CYS A 8 19.27 -28.56 27.69
C CYS A 8 19.05 -27.07 28.08
N ASP A 9 19.77 -26.12 27.51
CA ASP A 9 19.70 -24.71 28.01
C ASP A 9 18.53 -23.90 27.46
N ILE A 10 17.97 -24.30 26.33
CA ILE A 10 16.81 -23.59 25.74
C ILE A 10 15.52 -24.06 26.42
N ILE A 11 15.33 -25.34 26.63
CA ILE A 11 14.14 -25.90 27.30
C ILE A 11 14.08 -25.44 28.78
N THR A 12 15.19 -25.35 29.48
CA THR A 12 15.23 -24.91 30.89
C THR A 12 14.95 -23.41 31.05
N LYS A 13 15.27 -22.58 30.05
CA LYS A 13 14.91 -21.16 30.06
C LYS A 13 13.41 -20.97 29.80
N TYR A 14 12.79 -21.78 28.98
CA TYR A 14 11.36 -21.70 28.68
C TYR A 14 10.50 -22.24 29.84
N THR A 15 10.90 -23.27 30.51
CA THR A 15 10.17 -23.81 31.67
C THR A 15 10.19 -22.84 32.87
N TYR A 16 11.30 -22.12 33.09
CA TYR A 16 11.37 -21.03 34.07
C TYR A 16 10.54 -19.80 33.66
N PHE A 17 10.16 -19.72 32.41
CA PHE A 17 9.43 -18.63 31.79
C PHE A 17 7.91 -18.74 32.00
N CYS A 18 7.33 -19.95 31.92
CA CYS A 18 5.90 -20.19 32.13
C CYS A 18 5.46 -20.04 33.59
N GLU A 19 6.30 -20.36 34.57
CA GLU A 19 6.00 -20.15 36.00
C GLU A 19 5.94 -18.67 36.40
N ARG A 20 6.50 -17.77 35.57
CA ARG A 20 6.54 -16.31 35.84
C ARG A 20 5.36 -15.55 35.27
N ILE A 21 4.64 -16.13 34.36
CA ILE A 21 3.54 -15.51 33.63
C ILE A 21 2.30 -16.34 33.90
N GLY A 22 1.51 -16.05 34.88
CA GLY A 22 0.23 -16.71 35.14
C GLY A 22 -0.72 -16.73 33.94
N PHE A 23 -0.30 -17.33 32.82
CA PHE A 23 -1.10 -17.65 31.65
C PHE A 23 -1.78 -18.97 31.99
N GLU A 24 -2.86 -18.90 32.75
CA GLU A 24 -3.80 -20.00 32.84
C GLU A 24 -4.28 -20.30 31.43
N MET A 25 -3.88 -21.46 30.87
CA MET A 25 -4.45 -21.97 29.63
C MET A 25 -5.96 -22.03 29.80
N LYS A 26 -6.68 -21.08 29.19
CA LYS A 26 -8.14 -21.11 29.21
C LYS A 26 -8.59 -22.25 28.32
N LYS A 27 -8.95 -23.38 28.90
CA LYS A 27 -9.58 -24.51 28.21
C LYS A 27 -10.93 -24.17 27.59
N GLU A 28 -11.56 -23.05 27.92
CA GLU A 28 -12.86 -22.64 27.42
C GLU A 28 -12.82 -21.25 26.76
N LEU A 29 -13.09 -21.23 25.44
CA LEU A 29 -13.24 -20.00 24.70
C LEU A 29 -14.61 -19.35 24.98
N SER A 30 -14.68 -18.00 25.08
CA SER A 30 -15.90 -17.24 25.27
C SER A 30 -16.95 -17.51 24.17
N LYS A 31 -18.24 -17.24 24.44
CA LYS A 31 -19.30 -17.46 23.44
C LYS A 31 -19.15 -16.65 22.18
N LEU A 32 -18.59 -15.45 22.29
CA LEU A 32 -18.38 -14.51 21.19
C LEU A 32 -16.92 -14.10 21.20
N TYR A 33 -16.39 -13.91 20.02
CA TYR A 33 -15.08 -13.28 19.85
C TYR A 33 -15.25 -11.76 19.97
N ASP A 34 -14.58 -11.15 20.95
CA ASP A 34 -14.49 -9.70 21.08
C ASP A 34 -13.03 -9.26 20.92
N PRO A 35 -12.68 -8.62 19.80
CA PRO A 35 -11.31 -8.13 19.57
C PRO A 35 -10.79 -7.24 20.70
N LYS A 36 -11.65 -6.41 21.32
CA LYS A 36 -11.27 -5.48 22.37
C LYS A 36 -10.75 -6.15 23.64
N GLU A 37 -11.27 -7.33 23.94
CA GLU A 37 -10.80 -8.13 25.10
C GLU A 37 -9.49 -8.88 24.81
N VAL A 38 -9.18 -9.11 23.52
CA VAL A 38 -8.10 -9.98 23.07
C VAL A 38 -6.86 -9.19 22.62
N GLU A 39 -7.03 -8.15 21.80
CA GLU A 39 -5.93 -7.51 21.08
C GLU A 39 -4.89 -6.89 22.00
N ASP A 40 -5.29 -6.06 22.97
CA ASP A 40 -4.36 -5.40 23.88
C ASP A 40 -3.63 -6.40 24.80
N LYS A 41 -4.34 -7.44 25.24
CA LYS A 41 -3.79 -8.53 26.06
C LYS A 41 -2.71 -9.30 25.29
N ILE A 42 -3.00 -9.70 24.04
CA ILE A 42 -2.08 -10.47 23.22
C ILE A 42 -0.88 -9.61 22.80
N TYR A 43 -1.10 -8.35 22.40
CA TYR A 43 0.01 -7.47 22.03
C TYR A 43 0.97 -7.26 23.22
N LYS A 44 0.42 -7.02 24.41
CA LYS A 44 1.21 -6.92 25.63
C LYS A 44 1.98 -8.22 25.91
N PHE A 45 1.35 -9.36 25.74
CA PHE A 45 1.99 -10.67 25.88
C PHE A 45 3.20 -10.80 24.96
N TRP A 46 3.07 -10.46 23.65
CA TRP A 46 4.19 -10.52 22.72
C TRP A 46 5.34 -9.58 23.10
N MET A 47 5.01 -8.37 23.57
CA MET A 47 6.00 -7.39 24.01
C MET A 47 6.74 -7.86 25.27
N ASP A 48 6.03 -8.31 26.28
CA ASP A 48 6.60 -8.76 27.55
C ASP A 48 7.51 -10.00 27.36
N ASN A 49 7.30 -10.74 26.29
CA ASN A 49 8.04 -11.98 25.98
C ASN A 49 9.06 -11.82 24.82
N ASP A 50 9.39 -10.60 24.44
CA ASP A 50 10.36 -10.29 23.37
C ASP A 50 10.08 -11.05 22.04
N CYS A 51 8.80 -11.38 21.74
CA CYS A 51 8.44 -12.19 20.56
C CYS A 51 8.81 -11.52 19.23
N PHE A 52 8.97 -10.21 19.21
CA PHE A 52 9.32 -9.44 18.02
C PHE A 52 10.82 -9.19 17.86
N LYS A 53 11.59 -9.44 18.90
CA LYS A 53 13.01 -9.12 18.94
C LYS A 53 13.84 -10.02 18.04
N ALA A 54 14.57 -9.40 17.15
CA ALA A 54 15.50 -10.10 16.28
C ALA A 54 16.83 -10.38 17.00
N HIS A 55 17.27 -11.63 16.94
CA HIS A 55 18.55 -12.06 17.49
C HIS A 55 19.48 -12.45 16.36
N ARG A 56 20.73 -11.98 16.44
CA ARG A 56 21.78 -12.47 15.55
C ARG A 56 22.08 -13.93 15.94
N ASP A 57 21.86 -14.82 15.00
CA ASP A 57 22.08 -16.25 15.16
C ASP A 57 22.83 -16.75 13.91
N PRO A 58 24.08 -17.19 14.05
CA PRO A 58 24.89 -17.62 12.90
C PRO A 58 24.32 -18.85 12.19
N ASP A 59 23.45 -19.62 12.87
CA ASP A 59 22.80 -20.79 12.31
C ASP A 59 21.51 -20.45 11.54
N LYS A 60 21.06 -19.19 11.60
CA LYS A 60 19.86 -18.72 10.91
C LYS A 60 20.19 -17.71 9.82
N LYS A 61 19.44 -17.77 8.73
CA LYS A 61 19.49 -16.73 7.70
C LYS A 61 18.78 -15.46 8.21
N PRO A 62 19.33 -14.26 8.02
CA PRO A 62 18.63 -13.04 8.30
C PRO A 62 17.49 -12.84 7.29
N TYR A 63 16.42 -12.19 7.74
CA TYR A 63 15.39 -11.61 6.89
C TYR A 63 15.04 -10.23 7.44
N THR A 64 15.42 -9.21 6.74
CA THR A 64 15.32 -7.83 7.22
C THR A 64 14.39 -7.01 6.34
N ILE A 65 13.44 -6.33 6.95
CA ILE A 65 12.65 -5.25 6.38
C ILE A 65 12.89 -4.00 7.22
N VAL A 66 13.17 -2.87 6.55
CA VAL A 66 13.12 -1.55 7.19
C VAL A 66 11.79 -0.90 6.82
N ILE A 67 11.08 -0.41 7.83
CA ILE A 67 9.79 0.25 7.61
C ILE A 67 9.98 1.50 6.74
N PRO A 68 9.10 1.81 5.78
CA PRO A 68 9.02 3.17 5.25
C PRO A 68 8.66 4.12 6.39
N PRO A 69 9.60 4.94 6.88
CA PRO A 69 9.39 5.65 8.14
C PRO A 69 8.28 6.68 7.98
N PRO A 70 7.14 6.56 8.68
CA PRO A 70 6.06 7.51 8.54
C PRO A 70 6.47 8.91 8.98
N ASN A 71 6.01 9.91 8.22
CA ASN A 71 6.25 11.32 8.50
C ASN A 71 5.51 11.77 9.76
N ILE A 72 6.18 12.47 10.69
CA ILE A 72 5.57 12.99 11.92
C ILE A 72 4.63 14.20 11.68
N THR A 73 3.97 14.25 10.54
CA THR A 73 3.05 15.33 10.15
C THR A 73 1.62 15.15 10.64
N GLY A 74 1.31 13.99 11.21
CA GLY A 74 -0.03 13.65 11.71
C GLY A 74 -0.17 12.17 12.00
N GLN A 75 -1.41 11.69 11.98
CA GLN A 75 -1.73 10.28 12.20
C GLN A 75 -1.66 9.47 10.90
N LEU A 76 -1.49 8.15 11.04
CA LEU A 76 -1.49 7.20 9.93
C LEU A 76 -2.85 7.19 9.20
N HIS A 77 -2.82 6.82 7.95
CA HIS A 77 -4.00 6.64 7.09
C HIS A 77 -4.03 5.22 6.52
N MET A 78 -5.10 4.88 5.80
CA MET A 78 -5.33 3.53 5.28
C MET A 78 -4.21 3.03 4.35
N GLY A 79 -3.50 3.93 3.65
CA GLY A 79 -2.31 3.56 2.86
C GLY A 79 -1.17 3.00 3.71
N HIS A 80 -0.90 3.61 4.87
CA HIS A 80 0.07 3.06 5.83
C HIS A 80 -0.41 1.71 6.39
N ALA A 81 -1.70 1.59 6.72
CA ALA A 81 -2.23 0.32 7.22
C ALA A 81 -2.07 -0.83 6.20
N LEU A 82 -2.20 -0.53 4.90
CA LEU A 82 -1.90 -1.51 3.84
C LEU A 82 -0.43 -1.87 3.82
N ASP A 83 0.44 -0.87 3.71
CA ASP A 83 1.90 -1.04 3.61
C ASP A 83 2.44 -1.87 4.78
N GLU A 84 2.09 -1.47 6.00
CA GLU A 84 2.53 -2.13 7.23
C GLU A 84 1.94 -3.55 7.39
N THR A 85 0.71 -3.77 6.92
CA THR A 85 0.11 -5.11 6.93
C THR A 85 0.86 -6.08 6.03
N LEU A 86 1.26 -5.64 4.83
CA LEU A 86 2.01 -6.48 3.89
C LEU A 86 3.40 -6.84 4.45
N GLN A 87 4.08 -5.88 5.05
CA GLN A 87 5.38 -6.10 5.70
C GLN A 87 5.27 -7.08 6.87
N ASP A 88 4.27 -6.89 7.74
CA ASP A 88 4.09 -7.74 8.92
C ASP A 88 3.76 -9.19 8.53
N ILE A 89 2.98 -9.40 7.48
CA ILE A 89 2.71 -10.75 6.95
C ILE A 89 4.02 -11.45 6.57
N LEU A 90 4.89 -10.78 5.82
CA LEU A 90 6.18 -11.33 5.38
C LEU A 90 7.11 -11.60 6.57
N VAL A 91 7.21 -10.67 7.50
CA VAL A 91 8.09 -10.81 8.68
C VAL A 91 7.61 -11.94 9.60
N ARG A 92 6.30 -12.04 9.88
CA ARG A 92 5.74 -13.14 10.68
C ARG A 92 5.96 -14.49 10.02
N TRP A 93 5.68 -14.59 8.72
CA TRP A 93 5.92 -15.80 7.95
C TRP A 93 7.39 -16.24 8.00
N LYS A 94 8.34 -15.32 7.72
CA LYS A 94 9.77 -15.66 7.76
C LYS A 94 10.25 -15.98 9.17
N ARG A 95 9.76 -15.29 10.21
CA ARG A 95 10.04 -15.61 11.61
C ARG A 95 9.62 -17.04 11.93
N MET A 96 8.39 -17.42 11.59
CA MET A 96 7.86 -18.76 11.78
C MET A 96 8.58 -19.82 10.90
N SER A 97 9.15 -19.41 9.78
CA SER A 97 9.96 -20.26 8.87
C SER A 97 11.41 -20.41 9.33
N GLY A 98 11.76 -19.91 10.52
CA GLY A 98 13.07 -20.13 11.15
C GLY A 98 14.15 -19.10 10.79
N TYR A 99 13.81 -18.01 10.10
CA TYR A 99 14.75 -16.91 9.85
C TYR A 99 14.98 -16.06 11.11
N ALA A 100 16.14 -15.39 11.18
CA ALA A 100 16.36 -14.29 12.09
C ALA A 100 15.68 -13.03 11.49
N ALA A 101 14.37 -12.91 11.73
CA ALA A 101 13.54 -11.89 11.09
C ALA A 101 13.61 -10.56 11.88
N LEU A 102 14.12 -9.51 11.24
CA LEU A 102 14.15 -8.15 11.75
C LEU A 102 13.18 -7.27 10.96
N TRP A 103 12.19 -6.73 11.63
CA TRP A 103 11.43 -5.60 11.12
C TRP A 103 11.79 -4.35 11.92
N LEU A 104 12.55 -3.46 11.30
CA LEU A 104 13.11 -2.29 11.95
C LEU A 104 12.14 -1.11 11.86
N PRO A 105 11.57 -0.62 13.00
CA PRO A 105 10.65 0.50 13.01
C PRO A 105 11.35 1.84 13.07
N GLY A 106 10.63 2.89 12.67
CA GLY A 106 11.07 4.25 12.87
C GLY A 106 10.13 5.28 12.27
N THR A 107 10.49 6.56 12.41
CA THR A 107 9.72 7.70 11.90
C THR A 107 10.62 8.70 11.20
N ASP A 108 10.06 9.45 10.24
CA ASP A 108 10.77 10.48 9.48
C ASP A 108 10.41 11.88 9.98
N HIS A 109 11.43 12.72 10.09
CA HIS A 109 11.29 14.12 10.50
C HIS A 109 10.55 14.99 9.48
N ALA A 110 10.55 14.60 8.20
CA ALA A 110 9.81 15.23 7.11
C ALA A 110 9.95 16.75 7.06
N ALA A 111 11.17 17.25 6.94
CA ALA A 111 11.60 18.64 7.06
C ALA A 111 10.53 19.71 6.73
N ILE A 112 10.26 19.96 5.43
CA ILE A 112 9.30 20.99 4.97
C ILE A 112 7.89 20.73 5.51
N ALA A 113 7.46 19.46 5.48
CA ALA A 113 6.09 19.11 5.82
C ALA A 113 5.78 19.29 7.30
N THR A 114 6.72 18.93 8.16
CA THR A 114 6.59 19.08 9.62
C THR A 114 6.71 20.56 10.01
N GLU A 115 7.68 21.26 9.46
CA GLU A 115 7.83 22.71 9.70
C GLU A 115 6.54 23.46 9.33
N ALA A 116 5.95 23.20 8.16
CA ALA A 116 4.69 23.81 7.74
C ALA A 116 3.54 23.54 8.73
N LYS A 117 3.47 22.33 9.32
CA LYS A 117 2.46 22.02 10.34
C LYS A 117 2.67 22.76 11.64
N ILE A 118 3.92 22.89 12.08
CA ILE A 118 4.29 23.63 13.29
C ILE A 118 3.99 25.11 13.10
N VAL A 119 4.36 25.69 11.94
CA VAL A 119 4.08 27.09 11.62
C VAL A 119 2.57 27.36 11.56
N ALA A 120 1.78 26.45 10.97
CA ALA A 120 0.32 26.59 10.96
C ALA A 120 -0.26 26.56 12.39
N ALA A 121 0.20 25.64 13.26
CA ALA A 121 -0.23 25.61 14.65
C ALA A 121 0.18 26.87 15.44
N MET A 122 1.37 27.40 15.14
CA MET A 122 1.82 28.66 15.75
C MET A 122 0.98 29.88 15.29
N ALA A 123 0.56 29.89 14.05
CA ALA A 123 -0.30 30.95 13.51
C ALA A 123 -1.67 30.99 14.21
N GLU A 124 -2.24 29.84 14.60
CA GLU A 124 -3.45 29.76 15.45
C GLU A 124 -3.23 30.38 16.84
N GLU A 125 -1.98 30.35 17.35
CA GLU A 125 -1.59 31.01 18.61
C GLU A 125 -1.20 32.49 18.40
N GLY A 126 -1.25 33.03 17.19
CA GLY A 126 -0.80 34.37 16.87
C GLY A 126 0.73 34.58 16.88
N LEU A 127 1.49 33.49 16.75
CA LEU A 127 2.95 33.51 16.76
C LEU A 127 3.51 33.30 15.35
N THR A 128 4.68 33.90 15.10
CA THR A 128 5.44 33.68 13.86
C THR A 128 6.79 33.05 14.17
N LYS A 129 7.34 32.32 13.20
CA LYS A 129 8.63 31.66 13.29
C LYS A 129 9.75 32.67 13.62
N GLU A 130 9.81 33.76 12.89
CA GLU A 130 10.80 34.84 13.07
C GLU A 130 10.61 35.55 14.42
N GLY A 131 9.37 35.71 14.90
CA GLY A 131 9.06 36.37 16.15
C GLY A 131 9.55 35.61 17.40
N ILE A 132 9.55 34.25 17.35
CA ILE A 132 10.04 33.45 18.48
C ILE A 132 11.52 33.09 18.39
N GLY A 133 12.12 33.14 17.17
CA GLY A 133 13.50 32.79 16.93
C GLY A 133 13.75 31.28 16.81
N ARG A 134 14.91 30.89 16.19
CA ARG A 134 15.26 29.51 15.84
C ARG A 134 15.27 28.58 17.05
N GLU A 135 15.86 28.99 18.17
CA GLU A 135 16.01 28.13 19.36
C GLU A 135 14.63 27.67 19.88
N LYS A 136 13.72 28.62 20.12
CA LYS A 136 12.36 28.31 20.61
C LYS A 136 11.53 27.55 19.58
N PHE A 137 11.77 27.80 18.30
CA PHE A 137 11.14 27.03 17.24
C PHE A 137 11.60 25.56 17.29
N MET A 138 12.89 25.30 17.47
CA MET A 138 13.42 23.94 17.58
C MET A 138 12.90 23.22 18.80
N GLU A 139 12.75 23.87 19.95
CA GLU A 139 12.08 23.29 21.12
C GLU A 139 10.67 22.82 20.81
N ARG A 140 9.88 23.65 20.08
CA ARG A 140 8.53 23.27 19.66
C ARG A 140 8.55 22.11 18.67
N ALA A 141 9.51 22.08 17.76
CA ALA A 141 9.64 21.01 16.78
C ALA A 141 9.96 19.66 17.43
N TRP A 142 10.84 19.64 18.44
CA TRP A 142 11.09 18.44 19.22
C TRP A 142 9.88 18.00 20.05
N ALA A 143 9.14 18.93 20.65
CA ALA A 143 7.89 18.61 21.36
C ALA A 143 6.83 18.04 20.39
N TRP A 144 6.78 18.56 19.15
CA TRP A 144 5.95 18.03 18.08
C TRP A 144 6.31 16.59 17.73
N LYS A 145 7.62 16.29 17.57
CA LYS A 145 8.14 14.94 17.33
C LYS A 145 7.69 13.97 18.43
N GLU A 146 7.85 14.33 19.71
CA GLU A 146 7.43 13.47 20.82
C GLU A 146 5.93 13.16 20.76
N LYS A 147 5.11 14.17 20.50
CA LYS A 147 3.65 14.01 20.43
C LYS A 147 3.20 13.14 19.27
N PHE A 148 3.65 13.44 18.05
CA PHE A 148 3.14 12.77 16.84
C PHE A 148 3.91 11.49 16.50
N GLY A 149 5.21 11.42 16.78
CA GLY A 149 5.99 10.20 16.65
C GLY A 149 5.48 9.12 17.59
N GLY A 150 5.27 9.44 18.88
CA GLY A 150 4.69 8.52 19.84
C GLY A 150 3.29 8.04 19.41
N ARG A 151 2.44 8.93 18.87
CA ARG A 151 1.11 8.53 18.37
C ARG A 151 1.18 7.56 17.18
N ILE A 152 2.11 7.78 16.25
CA ILE A 152 2.34 6.87 15.11
C ILE A 152 2.73 5.49 15.62
N VAL A 153 3.67 5.40 16.55
CA VAL A 153 4.11 4.15 17.17
C VAL A 153 2.93 3.40 17.81
N GLU A 154 2.09 4.11 18.57
CA GLU A 154 0.89 3.50 19.16
C GLU A 154 -0.12 3.01 18.11
N GLN A 155 -0.28 3.73 16.99
CA GLN A 155 -1.13 3.29 15.89
C GLN A 155 -0.60 2.01 15.22
N LEU A 156 0.72 1.91 15.01
CA LEU A 156 1.36 0.69 14.50
C LEU A 156 1.16 -0.50 15.44
N LYS A 157 1.31 -0.29 16.74
CA LYS A 157 1.06 -1.33 17.75
C LYS A 157 -0.39 -1.80 17.73
N LYS A 158 -1.34 -0.88 17.61
CA LYS A 158 -2.78 -1.21 17.51
C LYS A 158 -3.12 -1.98 16.24
N LEU A 159 -2.43 -1.72 15.14
CA LEU A 159 -2.55 -2.51 13.90
C LEU A 159 -1.97 -3.93 14.05
N GLY A 160 -1.18 -4.19 15.08
CA GLY A 160 -0.55 -5.48 15.35
C GLY A 160 0.82 -5.64 14.71
N CYS A 161 1.50 -4.56 14.36
CA CYS A 161 2.84 -4.61 13.75
C CYS A 161 3.86 -5.27 14.67
N SER A 162 4.54 -6.31 14.18
CA SER A 162 5.53 -7.10 14.94
C SER A 162 6.95 -6.57 14.77
N CYS A 163 7.11 -5.25 14.84
CA CYS A 163 8.40 -4.56 14.77
C CYS A 163 9.28 -4.87 16.00
N ASP A 164 10.58 -4.89 15.80
CA ASP A 164 11.53 -4.90 16.91
C ASP A 164 11.65 -3.50 17.52
N TRP A 165 10.73 -3.17 18.44
CA TRP A 165 10.65 -1.86 19.08
C TRP A 165 11.89 -1.49 19.90
N SER A 166 12.75 -2.45 20.23
CA SER A 166 14.02 -2.17 20.89
C SER A 166 15.04 -1.48 19.97
N ARG A 167 14.75 -1.52 18.63
CA ARG A 167 15.55 -0.88 17.58
C ARG A 167 14.82 0.27 16.90
N GLU A 168 13.83 0.86 17.56
CA GLU A 168 13.12 2.04 17.02
C GLU A 168 14.09 3.17 16.71
N ARG A 169 13.96 3.77 15.52
CA ARG A 169 14.82 4.85 15.05
C ARG A 169 14.02 6.08 14.64
N PHE A 170 14.70 7.18 14.62
CA PHE A 170 14.20 8.46 14.08
C PHE A 170 15.24 9.03 13.13
N THR A 171 14.84 9.51 11.95
CA THR A 171 15.79 9.98 10.93
C THR A 171 16.71 11.11 11.41
N MET A 172 16.36 11.84 12.48
CA MET A 172 17.21 12.85 13.12
C MET A 172 17.81 12.41 14.47
N ASP A 173 17.78 11.12 14.83
CA ASP A 173 18.49 10.65 16.00
C ASP A 173 20.01 10.83 15.85
N GLU A 174 20.76 10.70 16.92
CA GLU A 174 22.21 10.94 16.94
C GLU A 174 22.96 10.07 15.93
N GLY A 175 22.62 8.77 15.85
CA GLY A 175 23.25 7.83 14.93
C GLY A 175 22.94 8.15 13.47
N CYS A 176 21.67 8.43 13.14
CA CYS A 176 21.28 8.83 11.79
C CYS A 176 21.88 10.19 11.40
N ASN A 177 21.93 11.15 12.32
CA ASN A 177 22.59 12.43 12.08
C ASN A 177 24.10 12.26 11.79
N LYS A 178 24.78 11.40 12.52
CA LYS A 178 26.18 11.07 12.27
C LYS A 178 26.38 10.49 10.87
N ALA A 179 25.50 9.56 10.47
CA ALA A 179 25.53 8.99 9.12
C ALA A 179 25.33 10.06 8.03
N VAL A 180 24.38 10.96 8.22
CA VAL A 180 24.12 12.07 7.29
C VAL A 180 25.35 12.96 7.11
N ARG A 181 26.00 13.33 8.20
CA ARG A 181 27.26 14.13 8.14
C ARG A 181 28.38 13.38 7.44
N GLU A 182 28.52 12.09 7.74
CA GLU A 182 29.52 11.24 7.09
C GLU A 182 29.34 11.20 5.58
N VAL A 183 28.10 10.95 5.12
CA VAL A 183 27.74 10.92 3.69
C VAL A 183 28.00 12.25 3.01
N PHE A 184 27.56 13.35 3.62
CA PHE A 184 27.76 14.68 3.04
C PHE A 184 29.25 14.99 2.83
N VAL A 185 30.06 14.79 3.87
CA VAL A 185 31.51 15.05 3.81
C VAL A 185 32.21 14.12 2.81
N ASN A 186 31.84 12.85 2.77
CA ASN A 186 32.43 11.90 1.82
C ASN A 186 32.12 12.28 0.36
N LEU A 187 30.86 12.60 0.05
CA LEU A 187 30.44 13.01 -1.28
C LEU A 187 31.08 14.36 -1.69
N TYR A 188 31.21 15.29 -0.73
CA TYR A 188 31.88 16.55 -0.96
C TYR A 188 33.39 16.35 -1.30
N ASN A 189 34.07 15.53 -0.53
CA ASN A 189 35.48 15.22 -0.76
C ASN A 189 35.71 14.49 -2.10
N LYS A 190 34.76 13.72 -2.58
CA LYS A 190 34.75 13.10 -3.92
C LYS A 190 34.37 14.08 -5.03
N GLY A 191 34.01 15.31 -4.72
CA GLY A 191 33.52 16.30 -5.69
C GLY A 191 32.15 15.99 -6.27
N LEU A 192 31.39 15.11 -5.62
CA LEU A 192 30.02 14.77 -5.98
C LEU A 192 29.01 15.74 -5.35
N ILE A 193 29.31 16.33 -4.20
CA ILE A 193 28.57 17.47 -3.66
C ILE A 193 29.29 18.76 -4.00
N TYR A 194 28.56 19.74 -4.48
CA TYR A 194 29.09 21.08 -4.78
C TYR A 194 28.05 22.16 -4.40
N ARG A 195 28.57 23.37 -4.14
CA ARG A 195 27.74 24.57 -3.98
C ARG A 195 27.85 25.41 -5.25
N GLY A 196 26.72 25.78 -5.82
CA GLY A 196 26.72 26.51 -7.09
C GLY A 196 25.44 27.29 -7.32
N GLU A 197 25.54 28.24 -8.22
CA GLU A 197 24.41 29.02 -8.70
C GLU A 197 23.73 28.28 -9.85
N ARG A 198 22.48 27.93 -9.69
CA ARG A 198 21.63 27.25 -10.65
C ARG A 198 20.22 27.78 -10.58
N ILE A 199 19.46 27.57 -11.64
CA ILE A 199 18.03 27.78 -11.59
C ILE A 199 17.38 26.58 -10.87
N ILE A 200 16.51 26.87 -9.92
CA ILE A 200 15.83 25.90 -9.06
C ILE A 200 14.34 26.14 -9.05
N ASN A 201 13.56 25.14 -8.67
CA ASN A 201 12.15 25.31 -8.33
C ASN A 201 12.04 25.93 -6.93
N TRP A 202 11.43 27.09 -6.84
CA TRP A 202 11.21 27.82 -5.59
C TRP A 202 9.73 27.87 -5.23
N CYS A 203 9.37 27.48 -4.02
CA CYS A 203 8.01 27.67 -3.54
C CYS A 203 7.90 28.99 -2.75
N PRO A 204 7.18 30.01 -3.28
CA PRO A 204 7.10 31.31 -2.60
C PRO A 204 6.27 31.29 -1.32
N HIS A 205 5.37 30.31 -1.15
CA HIS A 205 4.60 30.13 0.07
C HIS A 205 5.44 29.44 1.17
N CYS A 206 6.12 28.32 0.82
CA CYS A 206 7.00 27.61 1.77
C CYS A 206 8.33 28.33 1.97
N LYS A 207 8.71 29.27 1.11
CA LYS A 207 9.97 30.02 1.09
C LYS A 207 11.20 29.13 1.10
N THR A 208 11.17 28.10 0.27
CA THR A 208 12.27 27.12 0.15
C THR A 208 12.33 26.57 -1.26
N SER A 209 13.54 26.12 -1.63
CA SER A 209 13.75 25.28 -2.81
C SER A 209 13.01 23.95 -2.68
N ILE A 210 12.55 23.42 -3.80
CA ILE A 210 12.01 22.07 -3.93
C ILE A 210 12.67 21.37 -5.12
N SER A 211 12.82 20.06 -5.05
CA SER A 211 13.39 19.26 -6.15
C SER A 211 12.39 19.10 -7.29
N ASP A 212 12.86 18.74 -8.49
CA ASP A 212 11.98 18.49 -9.66
C ASP A 212 10.92 17.44 -9.36
N ALA A 213 11.26 16.43 -8.56
CA ALA A 213 10.35 15.39 -8.13
C ALA A 213 9.21 15.90 -7.21
N GLU A 214 9.39 17.04 -6.58
CA GLU A 214 8.43 17.67 -5.64
C GLU A 214 7.49 18.68 -6.33
N VAL A 215 7.56 18.80 -7.67
CA VAL A 215 6.67 19.65 -8.47
C VAL A 215 5.58 18.79 -9.10
N ASN A 216 4.32 19.09 -8.79
CA ASN A 216 3.17 18.54 -9.50
C ASN A 216 2.82 19.45 -10.68
N TYR A 217 2.50 18.85 -11.81
CA TYR A 217 2.10 19.59 -12.99
C TYR A 217 0.59 19.47 -13.22
N GLU A 218 -0.07 20.64 -13.41
CA GLU A 218 -1.50 20.72 -13.59
C GLU A 218 -1.83 21.61 -14.79
N ASP A 219 -2.78 21.15 -15.63
CA ASP A 219 -3.28 21.98 -16.72
C ASP A 219 -4.11 23.14 -16.18
N GLN A 220 -3.68 24.35 -16.46
CA GLN A 220 -4.37 25.57 -16.05
C GLN A 220 -4.76 26.40 -17.26
N ALA A 221 -5.95 27.00 -17.19
CA ALA A 221 -6.36 27.99 -18.17
C ALA A 221 -5.50 29.24 -18.01
N GLY A 222 -4.95 29.69 -19.08
CA GLY A 222 -4.10 30.89 -19.16
C GLY A 222 -4.27 31.60 -20.49
N HIS A 223 -3.32 32.44 -20.81
CA HIS A 223 -3.32 33.19 -22.07
C HIS A 223 -1.93 33.24 -22.67
N PHE A 224 -1.88 33.41 -23.99
CA PHE A 224 -0.72 33.94 -24.69
C PHE A 224 -0.92 35.42 -24.92
N TRP A 225 0.03 36.21 -24.39
CA TRP A 225 0.10 37.65 -24.68
C TRP A 225 1.09 37.89 -25.82
N HIS A 226 0.63 38.30 -26.96
CA HIS A 226 1.44 38.62 -28.11
C HIS A 226 1.94 40.06 -28.00
N LEU A 227 3.25 40.23 -28.02
CA LEU A 227 3.94 41.47 -27.79
C LEU A 227 4.82 41.83 -28.97
N ARG A 228 5.00 43.14 -29.22
CA ARG A 228 5.98 43.65 -30.16
C ARG A 228 7.15 44.27 -29.40
N TYR A 229 8.34 43.91 -29.78
CA TYR A 229 9.59 44.51 -29.31
C TYR A 229 10.18 45.29 -30.46
N PRO A 230 10.23 46.64 -30.40
CA PRO A 230 10.77 47.48 -31.46
C PRO A 230 12.24 47.24 -31.70
N LEU A 231 12.67 47.19 -32.95
CA LEU A 231 14.08 47.14 -33.28
C LEU A 231 14.75 48.46 -32.91
N SER A 232 15.94 48.44 -32.32
CA SER A 232 16.64 49.65 -31.85
C SER A 232 17.03 50.58 -32.98
N ASP A 233 17.17 50.07 -34.22
CA ASP A 233 17.44 50.85 -35.43
C ASP A 233 16.20 51.55 -36.03
N GLY A 234 15.01 51.33 -35.42
CA GLY A 234 13.74 51.89 -35.86
C GLY A 234 13.20 51.24 -37.14
N SER A 235 13.78 50.15 -37.66
CA SER A 235 13.36 49.50 -38.92
C SER A 235 12.08 48.65 -38.81
N GLY A 236 11.54 48.49 -37.61
CA GLY A 236 10.36 47.68 -37.38
C GLY A 236 10.29 47.09 -35.97
N TYR A 237 9.71 45.92 -35.83
CA TYR A 237 9.62 45.22 -34.55
C TYR A 237 9.68 43.71 -34.79
N ILE A 238 9.99 42.97 -33.74
CA ILE A 238 9.81 41.51 -33.70
C ILE A 238 8.60 41.18 -32.82
N GLU A 239 7.79 40.22 -33.25
CA GLU A 239 6.63 39.73 -32.49
C GLU A 239 7.00 38.46 -31.73
N LEU A 240 6.63 38.39 -30.47
CA LEU A 240 6.75 37.20 -29.61
C LEU A 240 5.49 37.03 -28.78
N ALA A 241 5.32 35.82 -28.23
CA ALA A 241 4.23 35.49 -27.33
C ALA A 241 4.75 34.92 -26.01
N THR A 242 4.11 35.28 -24.90
CA THR A 242 4.49 34.79 -23.57
C THR A 242 3.26 34.43 -22.76
N THR A 243 3.41 33.40 -21.89
CA THR A 243 2.42 33.06 -20.86
C THR A 243 2.70 33.78 -19.53
N ARG A 244 3.84 34.48 -19.40
CA ARG A 244 4.32 35.10 -18.17
C ARG A 244 4.80 36.55 -18.41
N PRO A 245 3.89 37.49 -18.70
CA PRO A 245 4.27 38.89 -18.94
C PRO A 245 4.93 39.56 -17.74
N GLU A 246 4.69 39.10 -16.49
CA GLU A 246 5.31 39.64 -15.28
C GLU A 246 6.84 39.45 -15.23
N THR A 247 7.38 38.48 -15.98
CA THR A 247 8.84 38.26 -16.02
C THR A 247 9.56 39.08 -17.09
N LEU A 248 8.80 39.76 -17.97
CA LEU A 248 9.34 40.57 -19.07
C LEU A 248 10.38 41.56 -18.59
N LEU A 249 10.21 42.15 -17.41
CA LEU A 249 11.15 43.14 -16.85
C LEU A 249 12.59 42.60 -16.76
N GLY A 250 12.74 41.26 -16.68
CA GLY A 250 14.03 40.55 -16.60
C GLY A 250 14.55 40.00 -17.93
N ASP A 251 13.91 40.31 -19.07
CA ASP A 251 14.36 39.81 -20.37
C ASP A 251 15.74 40.33 -20.72
N THR A 252 16.61 39.49 -21.20
CA THR A 252 18.00 39.82 -21.55
C THR A 252 18.37 39.48 -22.97
N ALA A 253 17.51 38.78 -23.71
CA ALA A 253 17.60 38.56 -25.14
C ALA A 253 16.23 38.18 -25.72
N VAL A 254 16.17 38.16 -27.05
CA VAL A 254 15.13 37.51 -27.84
C VAL A 254 15.83 36.41 -28.66
N ALA A 255 15.34 35.21 -28.70
CA ALA A 255 15.90 34.09 -29.43
C ALA A 255 15.06 33.72 -30.66
N VAL A 256 15.70 33.39 -31.75
CA VAL A 256 15.11 32.86 -33.00
C VAL A 256 15.87 31.62 -33.42
N HIS A 257 15.24 30.75 -34.21
CA HIS A 257 15.97 29.59 -34.74
C HIS A 257 16.97 30.03 -35.83
N PRO A 258 18.21 29.52 -35.87
CA PRO A 258 19.23 29.95 -36.83
C PRO A 258 18.82 29.69 -38.29
N ASP A 259 17.97 28.72 -38.57
CA ASP A 259 17.51 28.35 -39.92
C ASP A 259 16.17 29.01 -40.30
N ASP A 260 15.58 29.86 -39.44
CA ASP A 260 14.32 30.52 -39.70
C ASP A 260 14.52 31.73 -40.61
N GLU A 261 14.18 31.58 -41.86
CA GLU A 261 14.31 32.63 -42.91
C GLU A 261 13.55 33.93 -42.60
N ARG A 262 12.52 33.88 -41.74
CA ARG A 262 11.71 35.06 -41.35
C ARG A 262 12.55 36.06 -40.53
N TYR A 263 13.50 35.54 -39.76
CA TYR A 263 14.24 36.34 -38.75
C TYR A 263 15.75 36.37 -38.97
N LYS A 264 16.26 35.72 -40.02
CA LYS A 264 17.68 35.58 -40.31
C LYS A 264 18.42 36.92 -40.39
N ASP A 265 17.80 37.92 -41.00
CA ASP A 265 18.36 39.28 -41.13
C ASP A 265 18.28 40.13 -39.86
N MET A 266 17.63 39.62 -38.82
CA MET A 266 17.49 40.26 -37.52
C MET A 266 18.50 39.73 -36.50
N ILE A 267 19.12 38.56 -36.76
CA ILE A 267 20.11 37.97 -35.85
C ILE A 267 21.26 38.94 -35.67
N GLY A 268 21.65 39.19 -34.43
CA GLY A 268 22.74 40.09 -34.04
C GLY A 268 22.29 41.58 -33.96
N LYS A 269 21.08 41.91 -34.33
CA LYS A 269 20.50 43.24 -34.03
C LYS A 269 20.02 43.26 -32.57
N THR A 270 19.60 44.48 -32.12
CA THR A 270 19.01 44.69 -30.80
C THR A 270 17.56 45.13 -30.91
N VAL A 271 16.80 44.81 -29.88
CA VAL A 271 15.42 45.33 -29.67
C VAL A 271 15.35 46.13 -28.37
N VAL A 272 14.41 47.06 -28.32
CA VAL A 272 14.12 47.83 -27.11
C VAL A 272 13.04 47.10 -26.32
N LEU A 273 13.35 46.65 -25.11
CA LEU A 273 12.42 45.98 -24.20
C LEU A 273 11.32 46.96 -23.78
N PRO A 274 10.06 46.70 -24.05
CA PRO A 274 8.94 47.58 -23.62
C PRO A 274 8.95 47.84 -22.11
N LEU A 275 8.44 48.94 -21.66
CA LEU A 275 8.32 49.40 -20.27
C LEU A 275 9.67 49.67 -19.56
N VAL A 276 10.71 48.92 -19.86
CA VAL A 276 12.05 49.07 -19.26
C VAL A 276 12.98 49.91 -20.13
N HIS A 277 12.74 49.98 -21.43
CA HIS A 277 13.54 50.67 -22.44
C HIS A 277 15.01 50.28 -22.49
N ARG A 278 15.34 49.05 -22.11
CA ARG A 278 16.66 48.43 -22.19
C ARG A 278 16.85 47.79 -23.57
N GLU A 279 18.00 48.00 -24.18
CA GLU A 279 18.37 47.28 -25.41
C GLU A 279 18.85 45.86 -25.08
N ILE A 280 18.28 44.88 -25.77
CA ILE A 280 18.63 43.46 -25.62
C ILE A 280 18.90 42.84 -27.01
N PRO A 281 19.86 41.90 -27.14
CA PRO A 281 20.21 41.30 -28.44
C PRO A 281 19.18 40.30 -28.93
N ILE A 282 19.12 40.12 -30.26
CA ILE A 282 18.48 39.00 -30.94
C ILE A 282 19.55 37.94 -31.17
N VAL A 283 19.40 36.75 -30.52
CA VAL A 283 20.33 35.64 -30.59
C VAL A 283 19.75 34.48 -31.40
N ALA A 284 20.64 33.70 -32.05
CA ALA A 284 20.23 32.49 -32.75
C ALA A 284 20.45 31.26 -31.86
N ASP A 285 19.41 30.50 -31.57
CA ASP A 285 19.49 29.30 -30.75
C ASP A 285 18.57 28.19 -31.26
N THR A 286 19.06 26.98 -31.37
CA THR A 286 18.30 25.79 -31.85
C THR A 286 17.23 25.31 -30.85
N TYR A 287 17.18 25.87 -29.65
CA TYR A 287 16.11 25.69 -28.69
C TYR A 287 14.75 26.17 -29.22
N VAL A 288 14.76 27.20 -30.08
CA VAL A 288 13.52 27.80 -30.59
C VAL A 288 12.87 26.90 -31.66
N GLU A 289 11.60 26.55 -31.45
CA GLU A 289 10.82 25.81 -32.43
C GLU A 289 10.20 26.78 -33.45
N MET A 290 10.56 26.63 -34.72
CA MET A 290 10.14 27.54 -35.81
C MET A 290 8.63 27.60 -36.00
N ASP A 291 7.94 26.50 -35.80
CA ASP A 291 6.50 26.34 -36.06
C ASP A 291 5.62 26.54 -34.79
N PHE A 292 6.24 26.81 -33.63
CA PHE A 292 5.51 27.05 -32.40
C PHE A 292 5.32 28.55 -32.13
N GLY A 293 4.07 28.98 -31.98
CA GLY A 293 3.72 30.40 -31.75
C GLY A 293 4.17 31.31 -32.89
N THR A 294 5.01 32.28 -32.55
CA THR A 294 5.61 33.21 -33.54
C THR A 294 6.95 32.70 -34.11
N GLY A 295 7.51 31.64 -33.54
CA GLY A 295 8.90 31.21 -33.82
C GLY A 295 9.94 32.10 -33.14
N VAL A 296 9.53 32.90 -32.14
CA VAL A 296 10.37 33.86 -31.42
C VAL A 296 10.12 33.69 -29.92
N VAL A 297 11.18 33.57 -29.15
CA VAL A 297 11.10 33.37 -27.70
C VAL A 297 11.85 34.52 -26.99
N LYS A 298 11.19 35.13 -25.99
CA LYS A 298 11.88 36.04 -25.05
C LYS A 298 12.77 35.20 -24.12
N ILE A 299 13.94 35.68 -23.78
CA ILE A 299 14.89 34.95 -22.91
C ILE A 299 15.02 35.67 -21.58
N THR A 300 14.55 35.03 -20.52
CA THR A 300 14.58 35.50 -19.14
C THR A 300 15.33 34.53 -18.25
N PRO A 301 16.66 34.49 -18.25
CA PRO A 301 17.46 33.45 -17.58
C PRO A 301 17.20 33.28 -16.10
N ALA A 302 16.68 34.30 -15.42
CA ALA A 302 16.35 34.22 -13.99
C ALA A 302 15.07 33.47 -13.67
N HIS A 303 14.16 33.27 -14.67
CA HIS A 303 12.77 32.84 -14.40
C HIS A 303 12.25 31.69 -15.28
N ASP A 304 13.11 31.10 -16.11
CA ASP A 304 12.79 29.93 -16.91
C ASP A 304 14.03 29.02 -17.04
N PRO A 305 13.93 27.70 -16.79
CA PRO A 305 15.06 26.79 -16.88
C PRO A 305 15.67 26.70 -18.28
N ASN A 306 14.87 26.76 -19.33
CA ASN A 306 15.37 26.70 -20.70
C ASN A 306 16.05 28.01 -21.09
N ASP A 307 15.46 29.15 -20.67
CA ASP A 307 16.07 30.47 -20.87
C ASP A 307 17.40 30.60 -20.11
N PHE A 308 17.53 29.95 -18.95
CA PHE A 308 18.78 29.89 -18.21
C PHE A 308 19.88 29.20 -19.02
N GLU A 309 19.58 28.04 -19.63
CA GLU A 309 20.52 27.32 -20.48
C GLU A 309 20.90 28.11 -21.74
N VAL A 310 19.92 28.78 -22.37
CA VAL A 310 20.21 29.72 -23.47
C VAL A 310 21.11 30.85 -22.96
N GLY A 311 20.81 31.39 -21.78
CA GLY A 311 21.59 32.44 -21.13
C GLY A 311 23.06 32.03 -20.94
N LEU A 312 23.31 30.80 -20.50
CA LEU A 312 24.69 30.26 -20.35
C LEU A 312 25.39 30.13 -21.69
N ARG A 313 24.73 29.63 -22.74
CA ARG A 313 25.32 29.48 -24.08
C ARG A 313 25.68 30.80 -24.73
N HIS A 314 24.88 31.83 -24.49
CA HIS A 314 25.05 33.16 -25.08
C HIS A 314 25.68 34.19 -24.11
N ASN A 315 26.08 33.76 -22.90
CA ASN A 315 26.66 34.63 -21.86
C ASN A 315 25.76 35.84 -21.55
N LEU A 316 24.44 35.61 -21.40
CA LEU A 316 23.45 36.63 -21.10
C LEU A 316 23.42 36.98 -19.61
N PRO A 317 23.12 38.25 -19.23
CA PRO A 317 22.94 38.61 -17.83
C PRO A 317 21.73 37.90 -17.21
N VAL A 318 21.84 37.56 -15.92
CA VAL A 318 20.74 37.03 -15.12
C VAL A 318 20.12 38.15 -14.31
N ILE A 319 18.89 38.54 -14.65
CA ILE A 319 18.17 39.64 -13.99
C ILE A 319 16.95 39.11 -13.27
N ASN A 320 17.05 39.00 -11.94
CA ASN A 320 15.94 38.57 -11.11
C ASN A 320 14.95 39.71 -10.88
N VAL A 321 13.65 39.42 -11.10
CA VAL A 321 12.57 40.43 -10.96
C VAL A 321 11.64 40.15 -9.80
N MET A 322 11.84 39.07 -9.06
CA MET A 322 10.96 38.62 -7.97
C MET A 322 11.71 38.39 -6.67
N THR A 323 11.07 38.76 -5.56
CA THR A 323 11.51 38.42 -4.20
C THR A 323 11.18 36.96 -3.86
N ASP A 324 11.59 36.46 -2.68
CA ASP A 324 11.35 35.10 -2.22
C ASP A 324 9.86 34.79 -1.99
N ASP A 325 9.02 35.79 -1.80
CA ASP A 325 7.57 35.67 -1.70
C ASP A 325 6.84 36.04 -3.01
N ALA A 326 7.58 35.96 -4.14
CA ALA A 326 7.10 36.19 -5.51
C ALA A 326 6.42 37.55 -5.71
N LYS A 327 6.95 38.61 -5.07
CA LYS A 327 6.60 40.01 -5.34
C LYS A 327 7.67 40.65 -6.20
N ILE A 328 7.31 41.66 -6.98
CA ILE A 328 8.24 42.42 -7.81
C ILE A 328 9.27 43.14 -6.93
N VAL A 329 10.54 43.05 -7.31
CA VAL A 329 11.66 43.68 -6.58
C VAL A 329 11.61 45.21 -6.65
N ALA A 330 12.32 45.87 -5.73
CA ALA A 330 12.36 47.32 -5.61
C ALA A 330 12.96 48.06 -6.82
N ASP A 331 13.72 47.37 -7.65
CA ASP A 331 14.37 47.90 -8.86
C ASP A 331 13.36 48.35 -9.93
N TYR A 332 12.12 47.93 -9.82
CA TYR A 332 11.00 48.35 -10.68
C TYR A 332 9.95 49.11 -9.88
N PRO A 333 10.18 50.40 -9.55
CA PRO A 333 9.38 51.16 -8.57
C PRO A 333 7.88 51.18 -8.84
N LYS A 334 7.47 51.14 -10.13
CA LYS A 334 6.06 51.17 -10.53
C LYS A 334 5.31 49.89 -10.07
N TYR A 335 5.99 48.74 -10.01
CA TYR A 335 5.42 47.44 -9.69
C TYR A 335 5.93 46.89 -8.36
N ALA A 336 6.90 47.53 -7.73
CA ALA A 336 7.57 47.08 -6.53
C ALA A 336 6.60 46.65 -5.42
N GLY A 337 6.82 45.47 -4.88
CA GLY A 337 6.01 44.88 -3.81
C GLY A 337 4.67 44.30 -4.23
N MET A 338 4.26 44.43 -5.51
CA MET A 338 3.05 43.80 -6.03
C MET A 338 3.27 42.29 -6.10
N ASP A 339 2.23 41.52 -5.74
CA ASP A 339 2.18 40.08 -6.04
C ASP A 339 2.31 39.85 -7.55
N ARG A 340 2.98 38.78 -7.95
CA ARG A 340 3.23 38.44 -9.37
C ARG A 340 2.00 38.47 -10.25
N TYR A 341 0.84 38.04 -9.78
CA TYR A 341 -0.41 38.05 -10.57
C TYR A 341 -1.04 39.44 -10.68
N ASP A 342 -0.90 40.25 -9.65
CA ASP A 342 -1.35 41.66 -9.72
C ASP A 342 -0.38 42.47 -10.57
N ALA A 343 0.90 42.22 -10.46
CA ALA A 343 1.91 42.82 -11.35
C ALA A 343 1.68 42.41 -12.81
N ARG A 344 1.32 41.15 -13.10
CA ARG A 344 0.94 40.69 -14.46
C ARG A 344 -0.18 41.54 -15.04
N LYS A 345 -1.24 41.79 -14.28
CA LYS A 345 -2.37 42.62 -14.73
C LYS A 345 -1.93 44.06 -15.02
N ALA A 346 -1.13 44.66 -14.13
CA ALA A 346 -0.62 46.00 -14.28
C ALA A 346 0.31 46.15 -15.48
N ILE A 347 1.23 45.20 -15.65
CA ILE A 347 2.18 45.16 -16.78
C ILE A 347 1.43 45.00 -18.11
N VAL A 348 0.45 44.09 -18.19
CA VAL A 348 -0.36 43.93 -19.42
C VAL A 348 -1.11 45.22 -19.78
N ALA A 349 -1.71 45.91 -18.80
CA ALA A 349 -2.37 47.18 -19.04
C ALA A 349 -1.41 48.30 -19.54
N ASP A 350 -0.19 48.31 -19.00
CA ASP A 350 0.83 49.26 -19.45
C ASP A 350 1.38 48.93 -20.85
N LEU A 351 1.56 47.63 -21.18
CA LEU A 351 1.92 47.20 -22.52
C LEU A 351 0.85 47.55 -23.56
N GLU A 352 -0.42 47.47 -23.19
CA GLU A 352 -1.52 47.94 -24.02
C GLU A 352 -1.47 49.45 -24.24
N ALA A 353 -1.26 50.22 -23.16
CA ALA A 353 -1.17 51.70 -23.20
C ALA A 353 0.06 52.16 -24.04
N GLU A 354 1.18 51.44 -23.97
CA GLU A 354 2.39 51.67 -24.78
C GLU A 354 2.25 51.20 -26.24
N GLY A 355 1.17 50.46 -26.54
CA GLY A 355 0.95 49.86 -27.85
C GLY A 355 1.86 48.69 -28.17
N ALA A 356 2.49 48.12 -27.17
CA ALA A 356 3.33 46.93 -27.26
C ALA A 356 2.53 45.62 -27.27
N LEU A 357 1.31 45.62 -26.70
CA LEU A 357 0.40 44.44 -26.75
C LEU A 357 -0.29 44.39 -28.10
N ILE A 358 -0.18 43.26 -28.80
CA ILE A 358 -0.82 43.07 -30.11
C ILE A 358 -2.17 42.39 -29.95
N LYS A 359 -2.21 41.27 -29.25
CA LYS A 359 -3.44 40.48 -28.96
C LYS A 359 -3.23 39.57 -27.77
N VAL A 360 -4.34 39.07 -27.26
CA VAL A 360 -4.39 38.06 -26.18
C VAL A 360 -5.14 36.83 -26.71
N GLU A 361 -4.58 35.65 -26.60
CA GLU A 361 -5.21 34.41 -26.99
C GLU A 361 -5.36 33.49 -25.77
N ASP A 362 -6.49 32.79 -25.66
CA ASP A 362 -6.67 31.77 -24.63
C ASP A 362 -5.73 30.62 -24.90
N HIS A 363 -4.99 30.21 -23.88
CA HIS A 363 -4.01 29.13 -23.97
C HIS A 363 -3.96 28.35 -22.66
N ALA A 364 -4.33 27.06 -22.72
CA ALA A 364 -4.14 26.15 -21.59
C ALA A 364 -2.69 25.64 -21.61
N HIS A 365 -2.03 25.70 -20.47
CA HIS A 365 -0.66 25.23 -20.35
C HIS A 365 -0.44 24.52 -19.01
N ASN A 366 0.58 23.68 -18.98
CA ASN A 366 0.92 22.87 -17.82
C ASN A 366 1.76 23.69 -16.84
N VAL A 367 1.26 23.87 -15.61
CA VAL A 367 1.85 24.73 -14.58
C VAL A 367 2.36 23.87 -13.43
N GLY A 368 3.62 24.05 -13.04
CA GLY A 368 4.21 23.40 -11.90
C GLY A 368 3.69 23.98 -10.58
N THR A 369 3.23 23.11 -9.68
CA THR A 369 2.75 23.47 -8.35
C THR A 369 3.55 22.72 -7.28
N CYS A 370 3.71 23.34 -6.11
CA CYS A 370 4.37 22.70 -4.97
C CYS A 370 3.51 21.55 -4.44
N TYR A 371 4.07 20.35 -4.40
CA TYR A 371 3.38 19.14 -3.93
C TYR A 371 2.85 19.24 -2.50
N ARG A 372 3.35 20.19 -1.70
CA ARG A 372 2.95 20.40 -0.29
C ARG A 372 1.81 21.37 -0.10
N CYS A 373 1.88 22.54 -0.76
CA CYS A 373 0.92 23.62 -0.53
C CYS A 373 0.07 23.96 -1.75
N GLY A 374 0.32 23.34 -2.93
CA GLY A 374 -0.41 23.61 -4.16
C GLY A 374 -0.11 24.97 -4.80
N THR A 375 0.81 25.76 -4.23
CA THR A 375 1.18 27.07 -4.78
C THR A 375 2.02 26.88 -6.03
N THR A 376 1.76 27.64 -7.08
CA THR A 376 2.58 27.68 -8.29
C THR A 376 4.03 27.99 -7.95
N VAL A 377 4.94 27.13 -8.38
CA VAL A 377 6.37 27.30 -8.16
C VAL A 377 6.94 28.38 -9.07
N GLU A 378 8.00 29.05 -8.61
CA GLU A 378 8.77 30.01 -9.39
C GLU A 378 10.14 29.46 -9.69
N PRO A 379 10.51 29.28 -10.96
CA PRO A 379 11.90 29.08 -11.31
C PRO A 379 12.72 30.30 -10.87
N LYS A 380 13.80 30.06 -10.12
CA LYS A 380 14.63 31.14 -9.53
C LYS A 380 16.08 30.72 -9.54
N VAL A 381 16.96 31.61 -9.99
CA VAL A 381 18.41 31.39 -9.86
C VAL A 381 18.83 31.65 -8.41
N SER A 382 19.50 30.67 -7.81
CA SER A 382 19.94 30.71 -6.42
C SER A 382 21.21 29.87 -6.22
N THR A 383 22.03 30.30 -5.28
CA THR A 383 23.18 29.50 -4.83
C THR A 383 22.73 28.43 -3.86
N GLN A 384 22.81 27.18 -4.26
CA GLN A 384 22.32 26.03 -3.50
C GLN A 384 23.40 24.93 -3.43
N TRP A 385 23.15 23.90 -2.63
CA TRP A 385 23.94 22.69 -2.59
C TRP A 385 23.30 21.61 -3.47
N PHE A 386 24.15 20.95 -4.25
CA PHE A 386 23.73 19.93 -5.23
C PHE A 386 24.54 18.65 -5.10
N VAL A 387 23.91 17.52 -5.43
CA VAL A 387 24.58 16.24 -5.69
C VAL A 387 24.64 16.01 -7.20
N LYS A 388 25.84 15.71 -7.74
CA LYS A 388 25.99 15.23 -9.12
C LYS A 388 25.44 13.83 -9.23
N MET A 389 24.36 13.66 -9.97
CA MET A 389 23.61 12.40 -10.00
C MET A 389 24.10 11.43 -11.08
N GLU A 390 24.62 11.90 -12.20
CA GLU A 390 25.03 11.07 -13.33
C GLU A 390 26.00 9.94 -12.93
N PRO A 391 27.08 10.18 -12.14
CA PRO A 391 27.98 9.11 -11.71
C PRO A 391 27.34 8.07 -10.79
N LEU A 392 26.28 8.44 -10.07
CA LEU A 392 25.57 7.59 -9.12
C LEU A 392 24.45 6.75 -9.80
N ALA A 393 23.91 7.26 -10.92
CA ALA A 393 22.81 6.61 -11.64
C ALA A 393 23.26 5.32 -12.36
N GLY A 394 24.42 5.32 -12.98
CA GLY A 394 24.91 4.17 -13.75
C GLY A 394 24.95 2.86 -12.96
N PRO A 395 25.64 2.80 -11.80
CA PRO A 395 25.65 1.61 -10.94
C PRO A 395 24.27 1.19 -10.47
N ALA A 396 23.36 2.13 -10.19
CA ALA A 396 21.98 1.85 -9.76
C ALA A 396 21.16 1.19 -10.89
N ILE A 397 21.28 1.66 -12.12
CA ILE A 397 20.67 1.05 -13.32
C ILE A 397 21.20 -0.37 -13.52
N GLU A 398 22.50 -0.59 -13.43
CA GLU A 398 23.12 -1.88 -13.64
C GLU A 398 22.72 -2.91 -12.58
N ALA A 399 22.51 -2.49 -11.34
CA ALA A 399 22.08 -3.38 -10.26
C ALA A 399 20.72 -4.02 -10.54
N VAL A 400 19.79 -3.29 -11.12
CA VAL A 400 18.46 -3.84 -11.49
C VAL A 400 18.55 -4.62 -12.80
N LYS A 401 19.29 -4.15 -13.82
CA LYS A 401 19.50 -4.87 -15.08
C LYS A 401 20.14 -6.26 -14.89
N THR A 402 21.04 -6.37 -13.94
CA THR A 402 21.71 -7.66 -13.62
C THR A 402 20.93 -8.53 -12.64
N GLY A 403 19.79 -8.06 -12.14
CA GLY A 403 18.92 -8.79 -11.22
C GLY A 403 19.45 -8.89 -9.79
N LYS A 404 20.42 -8.06 -9.39
CA LYS A 404 20.85 -7.91 -7.99
C LYS A 404 19.74 -7.35 -7.13
N THR A 405 18.91 -6.47 -7.68
CA THR A 405 17.64 -6.03 -7.10
C THR A 405 16.52 -6.27 -8.10
N LYS A 406 15.38 -6.77 -7.65
CA LYS A 406 14.21 -7.10 -8.48
C LYS A 406 12.99 -6.30 -8.02
N PHE A 407 12.19 -5.81 -8.98
CA PHE A 407 10.88 -5.24 -8.70
C PHE A 407 9.77 -6.29 -8.79
N VAL A 408 8.88 -6.28 -7.84
CA VAL A 408 7.66 -7.08 -7.87
C VAL A 408 6.46 -6.14 -7.81
N PRO A 409 5.64 -6.02 -8.88
CA PRO A 409 5.85 -6.66 -10.19
C PRO A 409 6.92 -5.95 -11.04
N GLU A 410 7.53 -6.69 -11.94
CA GLU A 410 8.64 -6.25 -12.79
C GLU A 410 8.34 -4.97 -13.60
N ARG A 411 7.07 -4.75 -13.96
CA ARG A 411 6.68 -3.57 -14.77
C ARG A 411 7.12 -2.21 -14.19
N PHE A 412 7.42 -2.13 -12.91
CA PHE A 412 7.85 -0.90 -12.25
C PHE A 412 9.34 -0.58 -12.43
N ASP A 413 10.12 -1.51 -12.95
CA ASP A 413 11.51 -1.26 -13.37
C ASP A 413 11.59 -0.16 -14.45
N LYS A 414 10.57 -0.06 -15.33
CA LYS A 414 10.46 0.98 -16.36
C LYS A 414 10.39 2.39 -15.77
N ILE A 415 9.66 2.56 -14.66
CA ILE A 415 9.60 3.84 -13.95
C ILE A 415 10.97 4.15 -13.34
N TYR A 416 11.60 3.14 -12.73
CA TYR A 416 12.93 3.27 -12.14
C TYR A 416 13.97 3.68 -13.17
N TYR A 417 14.02 3.02 -14.34
CA TYR A 417 14.96 3.36 -15.42
C TYR A 417 14.69 4.74 -15.99
N HIS A 418 13.43 5.08 -16.26
CA HIS A 418 13.06 6.38 -16.82
C HIS A 418 13.59 7.54 -15.97
N TRP A 419 13.45 7.45 -14.65
CA TRP A 419 13.94 8.48 -13.74
C TRP A 419 15.47 8.55 -13.67
N LEU A 420 16.17 7.41 -13.68
CA LEU A 420 17.63 7.37 -13.62
C LEU A 420 18.30 7.77 -14.94
N GLU A 421 17.71 7.41 -16.08
CA GLU A 421 18.23 7.75 -17.40
C GLU A 421 18.08 9.26 -17.71
N ASN A 422 17.13 9.93 -17.07
CA ASN A 422 16.87 11.36 -17.24
C ASN A 422 17.22 12.19 -15.98
N ILE A 423 18.04 11.64 -15.09
CA ILE A 423 18.30 12.25 -13.79
C ILE A 423 19.13 13.53 -13.94
N LYS A 424 18.69 14.59 -13.24
CA LYS A 424 19.42 15.85 -13.11
C LYS A 424 20.09 15.95 -11.75
N ASP A 425 21.03 16.89 -11.61
CA ASP A 425 21.67 17.16 -10.33
C ASP A 425 20.61 17.50 -9.27
N TRP A 426 20.71 16.86 -8.12
CA TRP A 426 19.74 16.96 -7.05
C TRP A 426 20.06 18.14 -6.13
N CYS A 427 19.21 19.14 -6.10
CA CYS A 427 19.26 20.23 -5.11
C CYS A 427 18.92 19.68 -3.72
N ILE A 428 19.87 19.72 -2.79
CA ILE A 428 19.73 19.13 -1.45
C ILE A 428 19.57 20.14 -0.32
N SER A 429 19.75 21.43 -0.54
CA SER A 429 19.55 22.46 0.49
C SER A 429 18.10 22.92 0.58
N ARG A 430 17.64 23.17 1.79
CA ARG A 430 16.30 23.65 2.13
C ARG A 430 16.38 24.78 3.13
N GLN A 431 15.64 25.88 2.90
CA GLN A 431 15.61 27.08 3.74
C GLN A 431 14.59 26.93 4.90
N VAL A 432 14.67 25.78 5.57
CA VAL A 432 13.85 25.47 6.76
C VAL A 432 14.75 25.29 7.98
N TRP A 433 14.20 25.42 9.18
CA TRP A 433 14.96 25.24 10.40
C TRP A 433 14.93 23.80 10.92
N TRP A 434 13.84 23.09 10.62
CA TRP A 434 13.65 21.71 11.04
C TRP A 434 14.26 20.74 10.03
N GLY A 435 15.34 20.07 10.42
CA GLY A 435 16.05 19.10 9.59
C GLY A 435 17.53 19.00 9.95
N HIS A 436 18.29 18.20 9.17
CA HIS A 436 19.73 18.07 9.31
C HIS A 436 20.41 19.32 8.76
N GLN A 437 20.99 20.11 9.62
CA GLN A 437 21.72 21.33 9.22
C GLN A 437 22.97 20.94 8.40
N ILE A 438 23.19 21.64 7.29
CA ILE A 438 24.30 21.38 6.37
C ILE A 438 25.64 21.52 7.11
N PRO A 439 26.55 20.53 7.03
CA PRO A 439 27.82 20.52 7.76
C PRO A 439 28.91 21.32 7.04
N ALA A 440 28.56 22.50 6.55
CA ALA A 440 29.45 23.46 5.95
C ALA A 440 29.56 24.70 6.85
N PHE A 441 30.78 25.25 6.98
CA PHE A 441 31.05 26.36 7.89
C PHE A 441 31.78 27.47 7.12
N TYR A 442 31.37 28.71 7.35
CA TYR A 442 31.89 29.91 6.68
C TYR A 442 32.61 30.83 7.67
N CYS A 443 33.75 31.32 7.28
CA CYS A 443 34.45 32.34 8.03
C CYS A 443 34.01 33.72 7.55
N ASP A 444 33.34 34.47 8.41
CA ASP A 444 32.82 35.80 8.10
C ASP A 444 33.94 36.84 7.94
N GLU A 445 35.20 36.55 8.41
CA GLU A 445 36.33 37.42 8.32
C GLU A 445 37.10 37.28 7.00
N CYS A 446 37.28 36.07 6.50
CA CYS A 446 38.13 35.82 5.33
C CYS A 446 37.47 35.05 4.17
N GLY A 447 36.19 34.75 4.33
CA GLY A 447 35.42 34.05 3.30
C GLY A 447 35.76 32.56 3.11
N GLU A 448 36.63 31.97 3.98
CA GLU A 448 36.99 30.55 3.87
C GLU A 448 35.78 29.67 4.20
N MET A 449 35.62 28.56 3.48
CA MET A 449 34.59 27.56 3.73
C MET A 449 35.27 26.22 4.11
N VAL A 450 34.71 25.58 5.15
CA VAL A 450 35.16 24.27 5.61
C VAL A 450 33.95 23.34 5.70
N VAL A 451 34.08 22.13 5.15
CA VAL A 451 33.08 21.07 5.28
C VAL A 451 33.62 20.02 6.24
N THR A 452 32.93 19.74 7.32
CA THR A 452 33.40 18.84 8.37
C THR A 452 32.26 18.10 9.06
N LYS A 453 32.59 16.92 9.61
CA LYS A 453 31.64 16.09 10.41
C LYS A 453 31.41 16.67 11.81
N GLU A 454 32.31 17.55 12.28
CA GLU A 454 32.27 18.10 13.63
C GLU A 454 31.16 19.10 13.82
N ASN A 455 30.74 19.30 15.07
CA ASN A 455 29.69 20.25 15.45
C ASN A 455 30.11 21.73 15.48
N GLY A 456 31.24 22.04 14.86
CA GLY A 456 31.78 23.38 14.78
C GLY A 456 33.09 23.38 14.05
N ALA A 457 33.52 24.52 13.54
CA ALA A 457 34.77 24.66 12.85
C ALA A 457 35.50 25.95 13.27
N VAL A 458 36.84 25.89 13.25
CA VAL A 458 37.71 27.03 13.38
C VAL A 458 38.40 27.25 12.03
N CYS A 459 38.38 28.48 11.58
CA CYS A 459 38.95 28.81 10.27
C CYS A 459 40.45 28.45 10.19
N PRO A 460 40.85 27.61 9.25
CA PRO A 460 42.26 27.21 9.11
C PRO A 460 43.17 28.36 8.67
N LYS A 461 42.63 29.45 8.11
CA LYS A 461 43.37 30.59 7.64
C LYS A 461 43.57 31.67 8.71
N CYS A 462 42.54 31.98 9.48
CA CYS A 462 42.59 33.10 10.42
C CYS A 462 42.35 32.72 11.88
N GLY A 463 42.06 31.46 12.17
CA GLY A 463 41.85 30.95 13.54
C GLY A 463 40.55 31.41 14.23
N LYS A 464 39.60 32.03 13.51
CA LYS A 464 38.35 32.50 14.05
C LYS A 464 37.29 31.38 14.06
N PRO A 465 36.31 31.42 14.99
CA PRO A 465 35.14 30.55 14.90
C PRO A 465 34.39 30.76 13.59
N MET A 466 33.84 29.69 13.02
CA MET A 466 33.13 29.75 11.74
C MET A 466 31.62 29.56 12.00
N ARG A 467 30.80 30.23 11.19
CA ARG A 467 29.35 30.12 11.22
C ARG A 467 28.90 28.93 10.37
N GLN A 468 28.06 28.07 10.91
CA GLN A 468 27.50 26.96 10.13
C GLN A 468 26.48 27.48 9.12
N ASP A 469 26.35 26.79 8.00
CA ASP A 469 25.32 27.02 6.99
C ASP A 469 23.92 27.00 7.66
N GLU A 470 23.06 27.94 7.30
CA GLU A 470 21.74 28.09 7.91
C GLU A 470 20.71 27.10 7.35
N ASP A 471 20.97 26.61 6.14
CA ASP A 471 20.09 25.68 5.45
C ASP A 471 20.17 24.27 6.04
N THR A 472 19.12 23.51 5.83
CA THR A 472 19.07 22.08 6.18
C THR A 472 19.06 21.23 4.91
N LEU A 473 19.35 19.96 5.07
CA LEU A 473 19.29 18.99 3.97
C LEU A 473 17.85 18.59 3.67
N ASP A 474 17.58 18.29 2.41
CA ASP A 474 16.37 17.62 1.97
C ASP A 474 16.10 16.37 2.83
N THR A 475 14.85 16.15 3.25
CA THR A 475 14.45 14.98 4.05
C THR A 475 14.84 13.66 3.38
N TRP A 476 14.79 13.62 2.05
CA TRP A 476 15.18 12.44 1.27
C TRP A 476 16.67 12.12 1.33
N PHE A 477 17.50 13.06 1.76
CA PHE A 477 18.94 12.80 1.94
C PHE A 477 19.20 11.84 3.11
N SER A 478 18.52 12.04 4.24
CA SER A 478 18.61 11.12 5.38
C SER A 478 17.85 9.83 5.15
N SER A 479 16.65 9.92 4.53
CA SER A 479 15.82 8.75 4.22
C SER A 479 16.51 7.78 3.25
N ALA A 480 17.38 8.28 2.37
CA ALA A 480 18.20 7.47 1.47
C ALA A 480 19.20 6.54 2.19
N LEU A 481 19.54 6.84 3.44
CA LEU A 481 20.52 6.08 4.22
C LEU A 481 19.85 5.02 5.11
N TRP A 482 18.51 4.99 5.14
CA TRP A 482 17.70 4.22 6.08
C TRP A 482 18.10 2.74 6.20
N PRO A 483 18.39 1.99 5.13
CA PRO A 483 18.73 0.57 5.22
C PRO A 483 20.03 0.27 6.00
N PHE A 484 20.96 1.20 6.11
CA PHE A 484 22.23 0.99 6.76
C PHE A 484 22.51 1.94 7.93
N SER A 485 22.03 3.19 7.88
CA SER A 485 22.18 4.13 9.01
C SER A 485 21.44 3.64 10.26
N THR A 486 20.29 2.99 10.08
CA THR A 486 19.50 2.40 11.16
C THR A 486 20.19 1.22 11.85
N LEU A 487 21.09 0.54 11.15
CA LEU A 487 21.89 -0.58 11.65
C LEU A 487 23.23 -0.14 12.23
N GLY A 488 23.47 1.17 12.30
CA GLY A 488 24.60 1.78 13.00
C GLY A 488 25.73 2.29 12.13
N TRP A 489 25.64 2.23 10.80
CA TRP A 489 26.62 2.89 9.92
C TRP A 489 26.75 4.40 10.29
N PRO A 490 27.95 5.02 10.31
CA PRO A 490 29.23 4.55 9.71
C PRO A 490 30.06 3.58 10.55
N GLU A 491 29.62 3.24 11.77
CA GLU A 491 30.27 2.20 12.52
C GLU A 491 30.02 0.81 11.90
N ASN A 492 31.06 -0.04 11.94
CA ASN A 492 30.94 -1.41 11.45
C ASN A 492 30.34 -2.32 12.56
N THR A 493 29.08 -2.07 12.90
CA THR A 493 28.36 -2.78 13.97
C THR A 493 28.08 -4.25 13.60
N GLU A 494 27.86 -5.07 14.60
CA GLU A 494 27.47 -6.48 14.39
C GLU A 494 26.08 -6.60 13.77
N ASP A 495 25.15 -5.65 14.04
CA ASP A 495 23.84 -5.61 13.42
C ASP A 495 23.96 -5.26 11.93
N LEU A 496 24.81 -4.31 11.56
CA LEU A 496 25.06 -3.97 10.16
C LEU A 496 25.64 -5.16 9.38
N LYS A 497 26.61 -5.88 9.94
CA LYS A 497 27.22 -7.07 9.30
C LYS A 497 26.25 -8.22 9.09
N TYR A 498 25.25 -8.34 9.98
CA TYR A 498 24.33 -9.47 9.97
C TYR A 498 23.04 -9.19 9.20
N PHE A 499 22.46 -8.00 9.33
CA PHE A 499 21.15 -7.63 8.80
C PHE A 499 21.17 -6.80 7.50
N TYR A 500 22.34 -6.35 7.06
CA TYR A 500 22.54 -5.68 5.77
C TYR A 500 23.25 -6.59 4.77
N PRO A 501 22.83 -6.61 3.47
CA PRO A 501 21.69 -5.91 2.89
C PRO A 501 20.34 -6.38 3.44
N THR A 502 19.32 -5.50 3.36
CA THR A 502 17.97 -5.89 3.70
C THR A 502 17.38 -6.78 2.61
N ASN A 503 16.37 -7.59 2.91
CA ASN A 503 15.88 -8.58 1.94
C ASN A 503 14.76 -8.04 1.07
N THR A 504 13.79 -7.39 1.70
CA THR A 504 12.62 -6.88 0.98
C THR A 504 12.34 -5.45 1.42
N LEU A 505 12.20 -4.57 0.44
CA LEU A 505 11.62 -3.25 0.63
C LEU A 505 10.17 -3.30 0.17
N VAL A 506 9.23 -2.89 1.01
CA VAL A 506 7.82 -2.75 0.63
C VAL A 506 7.48 -1.27 0.57
N THR A 507 6.85 -0.83 -0.51
CA THR A 507 6.52 0.58 -0.68
C THR A 507 5.48 0.82 -1.77
N GLY A 508 4.82 1.99 -1.74
CA GLY A 508 3.95 2.44 -2.82
C GLY A 508 4.71 2.82 -4.09
N TYR A 509 4.07 2.66 -5.25
CA TYR A 509 4.70 3.03 -6.52
C TYR A 509 4.99 4.54 -6.65
N ASP A 510 4.32 5.38 -5.88
CA ASP A 510 4.42 6.84 -5.94
C ASP A 510 5.70 7.40 -5.32
N ILE A 511 6.47 6.58 -4.58
CA ILE A 511 7.75 6.99 -3.99
C ILE A 511 8.96 6.22 -4.54
N ILE A 512 8.84 5.52 -5.66
CA ILE A 512 9.97 4.82 -6.31
C ILE A 512 11.10 5.81 -6.58
N PHE A 513 10.80 6.96 -7.19
CA PHE A 513 11.81 7.97 -7.53
C PHE A 513 12.27 8.81 -6.34
N PHE A 514 11.42 8.98 -5.32
CA PHE A 514 11.79 9.72 -4.12
C PHE A 514 12.68 8.91 -3.17
N TRP A 515 12.36 7.63 -2.98
CA TRP A 515 12.95 6.84 -1.92
C TRP A 515 13.75 5.64 -2.43
N VAL A 516 13.17 4.79 -3.28
CA VAL A 516 13.86 3.58 -3.77
C VAL A 516 15.14 3.92 -4.52
N ILE A 517 15.07 4.84 -5.51
CA ILE A 517 16.22 5.28 -6.29
C ILE A 517 17.32 5.83 -5.39
N ARG A 518 16.95 6.67 -4.42
CA ARG A 518 17.90 7.30 -3.50
C ARG A 518 18.58 6.31 -2.57
N MET A 519 17.85 5.33 -2.05
CA MET A 519 18.47 4.26 -1.27
C MET A 519 19.40 3.40 -2.12
N MET A 520 19.03 3.10 -3.37
CA MET A 520 19.85 2.30 -4.28
C MET A 520 21.22 2.93 -4.51
N PHE A 521 21.28 4.19 -4.95
CA PHE A 521 22.57 4.81 -5.21
C PHE A 521 23.36 5.07 -3.92
N SER A 522 22.69 5.37 -2.80
CA SER A 522 23.36 5.57 -1.51
C SER A 522 23.97 4.27 -0.98
N GLY A 523 23.25 3.14 -1.06
CA GLY A 523 23.75 1.83 -0.67
C GLY A 523 24.96 1.43 -1.52
N LEU A 524 24.86 1.56 -2.84
CA LEU A 524 25.97 1.24 -3.76
C LEU A 524 27.18 2.13 -3.52
N GLU A 525 26.99 3.43 -3.27
CA GLU A 525 28.09 4.38 -3.08
C GLU A 525 28.81 4.22 -1.73
N HIS A 526 28.07 3.96 -0.65
CA HIS A 526 28.64 3.99 0.71
C HIS A 526 28.89 2.59 1.27
N MET A 527 28.11 1.59 0.87
CA MET A 527 28.25 0.20 1.31
C MET A 527 28.93 -0.69 0.26
N GLY A 528 28.96 -0.26 -1.02
CA GLY A 528 29.48 -1.05 -2.15
C GLY A 528 28.57 -2.20 -2.56
N GLU A 529 27.35 -2.27 -2.04
CA GLU A 529 26.37 -3.33 -2.25
C GLU A 529 24.96 -2.75 -2.32
N VAL A 530 24.04 -3.46 -3.01
CA VAL A 530 22.64 -3.06 -3.07
C VAL A 530 22.00 -3.07 -1.66
N PRO A 531 21.12 -2.12 -1.35
CA PRO A 531 20.52 -2.05 -0.02
C PRO A 531 19.41 -3.09 0.23
N PHE A 532 18.88 -3.70 -0.81
CA PHE A 532 17.80 -4.71 -0.74
C PHE A 532 17.77 -5.58 -2.00
N ASP A 533 17.34 -6.85 -1.83
CA ASP A 533 17.23 -7.83 -2.92
C ASP A 533 15.96 -7.64 -3.75
N THR A 534 14.86 -7.34 -3.08
CA THR A 534 13.53 -7.23 -3.70
C THR A 534 12.83 -5.94 -3.30
N VAL A 535 12.20 -5.29 -4.27
CA VAL A 535 11.29 -4.15 -4.05
C VAL A 535 9.86 -4.62 -4.36
N LEU A 536 9.08 -4.87 -3.33
CA LEU A 536 7.66 -5.18 -3.44
C LEU A 536 6.87 -3.88 -3.51
N ILE A 537 6.26 -3.65 -4.66
CA ILE A 537 5.44 -2.47 -4.90
C ILE A 537 3.97 -2.78 -4.65
N HIS A 538 3.33 -2.00 -3.82
CA HIS A 538 1.89 -2.00 -3.65
C HIS A 538 1.24 -0.79 -4.31
N GLY A 539 -0.08 -0.89 -4.58
CA GLY A 539 -0.88 0.22 -5.08
C GLY A 539 -1.41 1.11 -3.95
N LEU A 540 -2.16 2.14 -4.34
CA LEU A 540 -2.78 3.07 -3.40
C LEU A 540 -4.14 2.55 -2.93
N VAL A 541 -4.51 2.88 -1.69
CA VAL A 541 -5.87 2.65 -1.20
C VAL A 541 -6.76 3.81 -1.62
N ARG A 542 -7.82 3.49 -2.35
CA ARG A 542 -8.83 4.42 -2.86
C ARG A 542 -10.16 4.25 -2.15
N ASP A 543 -11.01 5.25 -2.19
CA ASP A 543 -12.38 5.12 -1.67
C ASP A 543 -13.24 4.14 -2.51
N ALA A 544 -14.45 3.86 -2.07
CA ALA A 544 -15.37 2.93 -2.75
C ALA A 544 -15.66 3.32 -4.21
N GLN A 545 -15.55 4.60 -4.56
CA GLN A 545 -15.72 5.14 -5.91
C GLN A 545 -14.43 5.12 -6.74
N GLY A 546 -13.31 4.71 -6.17
CA GLY A 546 -12.00 4.65 -6.83
C GLY A 546 -11.24 5.99 -6.83
N ARG A 547 -11.67 6.98 -6.05
CA ARG A 547 -10.97 8.27 -5.93
C ARG A 547 -9.85 8.16 -4.89
N LYS A 548 -8.78 8.94 -5.09
CA LYS A 548 -7.70 9.05 -4.09
C LYS A 548 -8.28 9.61 -2.78
N MET A 549 -7.95 8.97 -1.67
CA MET A 549 -8.32 9.47 -0.35
C MET A 549 -7.50 10.72 0.00
N SER A 550 -8.16 11.78 0.45
CA SER A 550 -7.50 12.99 0.92
C SER A 550 -8.31 13.69 2.00
N LYS A 551 -7.63 14.46 2.86
CA LYS A 551 -8.29 15.26 3.89
C LYS A 551 -9.18 16.35 3.29
N SER A 552 -8.80 16.91 2.15
CA SER A 552 -9.56 17.94 1.44
C SER A 552 -10.88 17.44 0.86
N LEU A 553 -10.94 16.16 0.45
CA LEU A 553 -12.17 15.53 -0.04
C LEU A 553 -13.03 14.94 1.08
N GLY A 554 -12.53 14.90 2.32
CA GLY A 554 -13.26 14.32 3.45
C GLY A 554 -13.60 12.82 3.31
N ASN A 555 -12.89 12.11 2.39
CA ASN A 555 -13.11 10.69 2.10
C ASN A 555 -12.03 9.79 2.73
N GLY A 556 -11.19 10.34 3.60
CA GLY A 556 -10.18 9.58 4.32
C GLY A 556 -10.82 8.70 5.40
N VAL A 557 -10.34 7.47 5.53
CA VAL A 557 -10.75 6.53 6.58
C VAL A 557 -9.60 6.38 7.56
N ASP A 558 -9.89 6.56 8.85
CA ASP A 558 -8.91 6.36 9.92
C ASP A 558 -8.83 4.86 10.25
N PRO A 559 -7.65 4.23 10.11
CA PRO A 559 -7.49 2.81 10.46
C PRO A 559 -7.86 2.48 11.89
N LEU A 560 -7.61 3.38 12.84
CA LEU A 560 -7.94 3.15 14.25
C LEU A 560 -9.45 3.10 14.50
N GLU A 561 -10.24 3.93 13.80
CA GLU A 561 -11.69 3.86 13.90
C GLU A 561 -12.23 2.51 13.38
N GLU A 562 -11.62 1.98 12.34
CA GLU A 562 -11.98 0.67 11.79
C GLU A 562 -11.56 -0.49 12.71
N ILE A 563 -10.37 -0.39 13.32
CA ILE A 563 -9.92 -1.34 14.35
C ILE A 563 -10.87 -1.33 15.55
N GLU A 564 -11.28 -0.15 16.01
CA GLU A 564 -12.22 -0.02 17.12
C GLU A 564 -13.60 -0.62 16.84
N LYS A 565 -14.05 -0.57 15.58
CA LYS A 565 -15.35 -1.14 15.16
C LYS A 565 -15.30 -2.64 14.88
N TYR A 566 -14.23 -3.15 14.29
CA TYR A 566 -14.19 -4.48 13.68
C TYR A 566 -13.04 -5.37 14.16
N GLY A 567 -12.05 -4.79 14.85
CA GLY A 567 -10.79 -5.43 15.24
C GLY A 567 -9.68 -5.31 14.20
N ALA A 568 -8.44 -5.36 14.66
CA ALA A 568 -7.25 -5.27 13.82
C ALA A 568 -7.16 -6.44 12.82
N ASP A 569 -7.46 -7.66 13.24
CA ASP A 569 -7.45 -8.84 12.38
C ASP A 569 -8.41 -8.71 11.19
N ALA A 570 -9.60 -8.15 11.39
CA ALA A 570 -10.58 -7.95 10.32
C ALA A 570 -10.08 -6.93 9.29
N LEU A 571 -9.45 -5.84 9.74
CA LEU A 571 -8.87 -4.84 8.86
C LEU A 571 -7.69 -5.41 8.08
N ARG A 572 -6.74 -6.07 8.75
CA ARG A 572 -5.57 -6.70 8.13
C ARG A 572 -5.96 -7.73 7.08
N PHE A 573 -6.91 -8.59 7.40
CA PHE A 573 -7.40 -9.62 6.47
C PHE A 573 -8.05 -9.01 5.23
N MET A 574 -8.85 -7.94 5.40
CA MET A 574 -9.44 -7.21 4.28
C MET A 574 -8.35 -6.57 3.40
N LEU A 575 -7.33 -5.95 4.01
CA LEU A 575 -6.22 -5.30 3.28
C LEU A 575 -5.36 -6.31 2.51
N ALA A 576 -5.21 -7.53 3.02
CA ALA A 576 -4.52 -8.61 2.32
C ALA A 576 -5.39 -9.24 1.21
N THR A 577 -6.72 -9.37 1.45
CA THR A 577 -7.62 -10.06 0.52
C THR A 577 -7.81 -9.27 -0.77
N GLY A 578 -7.51 -9.93 -1.90
CA GLY A 578 -7.61 -9.31 -3.23
C GLY A 578 -6.52 -8.28 -3.51
N ASN A 579 -5.51 -8.18 -2.64
CA ASN A 579 -4.31 -7.42 -2.93
C ASN A 579 -3.49 -8.14 -4.01
N ALA A 580 -3.15 -7.41 -5.07
CA ALA A 580 -2.22 -7.86 -6.10
C ALA A 580 -1.09 -6.84 -6.20
N PRO A 581 0.17 -7.26 -6.29
CA PRO A 581 1.31 -6.36 -6.33
C PRO A 581 1.15 -5.25 -7.39
N GLY A 582 1.38 -4.01 -6.98
CA GLY A 582 1.35 -2.82 -7.84
C GLY A 582 -0.04 -2.34 -8.28
N ASN A 583 -1.13 -2.95 -7.82
CA ASN A 583 -2.48 -2.54 -8.18
C ASN A 583 -3.14 -1.77 -7.05
N ASP A 584 -3.88 -0.70 -7.42
CA ASP A 584 -4.69 0.04 -6.45
C ASP A 584 -5.82 -0.83 -5.90
N MET A 585 -6.12 -0.67 -4.63
CA MET A 585 -7.25 -1.32 -4.01
C MET A 585 -8.33 -0.31 -3.57
N ARG A 586 -9.59 -0.77 -3.55
CA ARG A 586 -10.69 0.03 -3.03
C ARG A 586 -11.02 -0.40 -1.61
N TYR A 587 -11.05 0.57 -0.70
CA TYR A 587 -11.59 0.36 0.62
C TYR A 587 -13.12 0.26 0.55
N ILE A 588 -13.67 -0.85 1.04
CA ILE A 588 -15.10 -1.13 1.10
C ILE A 588 -15.40 -1.69 2.49
N GLU A 589 -16.16 -0.95 3.30
CA GLU A 589 -16.48 -1.31 4.68
C GLU A 589 -17.15 -2.69 4.82
N ASP A 590 -18.01 -3.08 3.86
CA ASP A 590 -18.66 -4.39 3.89
C ASP A 590 -17.66 -5.56 3.75
N LYS A 591 -16.50 -5.35 3.15
CA LYS A 591 -15.43 -6.35 3.13
C LYS A 591 -14.77 -6.51 4.51
N VAL A 592 -14.63 -5.42 5.29
CA VAL A 592 -14.15 -5.50 6.67
C VAL A 592 -15.15 -6.28 7.54
N LYS A 593 -16.45 -6.02 7.37
CA LYS A 593 -17.53 -6.79 8.03
C LYS A 593 -17.48 -8.28 7.67
N ALA A 594 -17.25 -8.60 6.39
CA ALA A 594 -17.09 -9.98 5.95
C ALA A 594 -15.88 -10.66 6.62
N SER A 595 -14.75 -9.95 6.72
CA SER A 595 -13.54 -10.43 7.40
C SER A 595 -13.79 -10.69 8.90
N ARG A 596 -14.53 -9.80 9.58
CA ARG A 596 -14.97 -10.03 10.96
C ARG A 596 -15.88 -11.27 11.08
N ASN A 597 -16.79 -11.47 10.12
CA ASN A 597 -17.65 -12.66 10.11
C ASN A 597 -16.85 -13.95 9.90
N PHE A 598 -15.78 -13.89 9.10
CA PHE A 598 -14.82 -15.00 8.96
C PHE A 598 -14.14 -15.31 10.29
N ALA A 599 -13.65 -14.29 11.01
CA ALA A 599 -13.09 -14.45 12.34
C ALA A 599 -14.08 -15.15 13.29
N ASN A 600 -15.34 -14.71 13.30
CA ASN A 600 -16.39 -15.33 14.12
C ASN A 600 -16.68 -16.79 13.73
N LYS A 601 -16.59 -17.15 12.42
CA LYS A 601 -16.76 -18.54 11.98
C LYS A 601 -15.62 -19.41 12.49
N LEU A 602 -14.38 -18.94 12.37
CA LEU A 602 -13.20 -19.62 12.89
C LEU A 602 -13.31 -19.83 14.41
N TRP A 603 -13.70 -18.77 15.14
CA TRP A 603 -13.92 -18.82 16.59
C TRP A 603 -14.95 -19.88 17.00
N ASN A 604 -16.11 -19.89 16.31
CA ASN A 604 -17.16 -20.87 16.60
C ASN A 604 -16.74 -22.30 16.25
N ALA A 605 -15.96 -22.51 15.18
CA ALA A 605 -15.40 -23.82 14.84
C ALA A 605 -14.43 -24.30 15.94
N SER A 606 -13.56 -23.42 16.42
CA SER A 606 -12.61 -23.71 17.51
C SER A 606 -13.36 -24.06 18.80
N ARG A 607 -14.41 -23.30 19.14
CA ARG A 607 -15.26 -23.63 20.31
C ARG A 607 -15.95 -24.99 20.18
N PHE A 608 -16.50 -25.28 19.00
CA PHE A 608 -17.10 -26.61 18.75
C PHE A 608 -16.08 -27.71 18.99
N ILE A 609 -14.86 -27.58 18.51
CA ILE A 609 -13.81 -28.58 18.72
C ILE A 609 -13.50 -28.72 20.21
N MET A 610 -13.20 -27.61 20.90
CA MET A 610 -12.88 -27.63 22.33
C MET A 610 -13.96 -28.27 23.20
N MET A 611 -15.24 -27.99 22.86
CA MET A 611 -16.38 -28.59 23.59
C MET A 611 -16.55 -30.11 23.36
N ASN A 612 -15.94 -30.66 22.33
CA ASN A 612 -16.01 -32.08 21.98
C ASN A 612 -14.69 -32.82 22.21
N LEU A 613 -13.71 -32.20 22.88
CA LEU A 613 -12.48 -32.86 23.35
C LEU A 613 -12.66 -33.37 24.77
N PRO A 614 -12.03 -34.53 25.15
CA PRO A 614 -11.88 -34.94 26.53
C PRO A 614 -11.08 -33.89 27.35
N GLU A 615 -11.34 -33.79 28.66
CA GLU A 615 -10.62 -32.85 29.53
C GLU A 615 -9.09 -33.08 29.57
N ASP A 616 -8.68 -34.33 29.41
CA ASP A 616 -7.29 -34.76 29.42
C ASP A 616 -6.72 -34.95 28.00
N PHE A 617 -7.42 -34.44 26.98
CA PHE A 617 -6.96 -34.56 25.59
C PHE A 617 -5.56 -33.99 25.41
N LYS A 618 -4.70 -34.76 24.76
CA LYS A 618 -3.37 -34.32 24.30
C LYS A 618 -3.16 -34.77 22.87
N LEU A 619 -2.67 -33.87 22.03
CA LEU A 619 -2.35 -34.20 20.65
C LEU A 619 -1.04 -35.02 20.57
N GLY A 620 -1.15 -36.30 20.35
CA GLY A 620 0.01 -37.21 20.16
C GLY A 620 0.60 -37.24 18.74
N GLY A 621 0.16 -36.32 17.86
CA GLY A 621 0.45 -36.33 16.42
C GLY A 621 -0.69 -36.88 15.60
N ILE A 622 -0.44 -37.21 14.31
CA ILE A 622 -1.44 -37.79 13.43
C ILE A 622 -1.61 -39.28 13.81
N PRO A 623 -2.88 -39.73 14.07
CA PRO A 623 -3.15 -41.15 14.36
C PRO A 623 -2.78 -42.09 13.21
N ALA A 624 -2.45 -43.33 13.52
CA ALA A 624 -2.12 -44.31 12.51
C ALA A 624 -3.37 -44.85 11.76
N ASN A 625 -4.51 -44.91 12.44
CA ASN A 625 -5.76 -45.49 11.91
C ASN A 625 -6.65 -44.42 11.32
N LEU A 626 -6.26 -43.86 10.16
CA LEU A 626 -6.99 -42.79 9.47
C LEU A 626 -8.08 -43.40 8.59
N ASN A 627 -9.28 -42.85 8.68
CA ASN A 627 -10.35 -43.11 7.72
C ASN A 627 -10.10 -42.30 6.40
N VAL A 628 -10.89 -42.60 5.36
CA VAL A 628 -10.75 -41.91 4.05
C VAL A 628 -10.96 -40.40 4.15
N GLU A 629 -11.93 -39.95 4.94
CA GLU A 629 -12.20 -38.53 5.18
C GLU A 629 -11.08 -37.83 5.97
N ASP A 630 -10.39 -38.56 6.84
CA ASP A 630 -9.22 -38.04 7.59
C ASP A 630 -8.04 -37.83 6.64
N LYS A 631 -7.79 -38.85 5.79
CA LYS A 631 -6.75 -38.75 4.75
C LYS A 631 -7.05 -37.62 3.76
N TRP A 632 -8.32 -37.47 3.37
CA TRP A 632 -8.75 -36.39 2.50
C TRP A 632 -8.45 -35.01 3.08
N ILE A 633 -8.82 -34.73 4.32
CA ILE A 633 -8.57 -33.39 4.91
C ILE A 633 -7.08 -33.15 5.17
N ILE A 634 -6.32 -34.16 5.58
CA ILE A 634 -4.88 -34.06 5.79
C ILE A 634 -4.16 -33.76 4.46
N SER A 635 -4.52 -34.50 3.38
CA SER A 635 -3.94 -34.29 2.05
C SER A 635 -4.25 -32.88 1.52
N LYS A 636 -5.49 -32.43 1.67
CA LYS A 636 -5.88 -31.07 1.29
C LYS A 636 -5.16 -29.98 2.08
N PHE A 637 -5.01 -30.16 3.39
CA PHE A 637 -4.25 -29.25 4.24
C PHE A 637 -2.76 -29.22 3.85
N ASN A 638 -2.18 -30.37 3.61
CA ASN A 638 -0.78 -30.51 3.19
C ASN A 638 -0.50 -29.77 1.87
N ARG A 639 -1.42 -29.89 0.92
CA ARG A 639 -1.34 -29.16 -0.36
C ARG A 639 -1.56 -27.66 -0.17
N LEU A 640 -2.50 -27.26 0.69
CA LEU A 640 -2.68 -25.86 1.07
C LEU A 640 -1.40 -25.27 1.64
N ALA A 641 -0.71 -25.98 2.54
CA ALA A 641 0.56 -25.53 3.10
C ALA A 641 1.61 -25.27 2.02
N LYS A 642 1.70 -26.17 1.01
CA LYS A 642 2.56 -25.96 -0.16
C LYS A 642 2.18 -24.69 -0.92
N GLU A 643 0.93 -24.58 -1.32
CA GLU A 643 0.43 -23.48 -2.13
C GLU A 643 0.55 -22.12 -1.42
N VAL A 644 0.30 -22.06 -0.12
CA VAL A 644 0.48 -20.84 0.68
C VAL A 644 1.94 -20.40 0.70
N ASN A 645 2.88 -21.33 0.94
CA ASN A 645 4.31 -21.00 0.91
C ASN A 645 4.75 -20.52 -0.49
N GLU A 646 4.33 -21.19 -1.56
CA GLU A 646 4.67 -20.80 -2.94
C GLU A 646 4.15 -19.41 -3.27
N ASN A 647 2.92 -19.08 -2.87
CA ASN A 647 2.34 -17.74 -3.10
C ASN A 647 3.02 -16.65 -2.25
N LEU A 648 3.40 -16.95 -1.00
CA LEU A 648 4.16 -16.02 -0.16
C LEU A 648 5.56 -15.77 -0.72
N GLU A 649 6.26 -16.79 -1.23
CA GLU A 649 7.55 -16.60 -1.90
C GLU A 649 7.43 -15.81 -3.22
N ALA A 650 6.29 -15.93 -3.90
CA ALA A 650 5.99 -15.15 -5.11
C ALA A 650 5.44 -13.74 -4.79
N PHE A 651 5.31 -13.37 -3.53
CA PHE A 651 4.67 -12.13 -3.06
C PHE A 651 3.18 -11.99 -3.45
N GLU A 652 2.52 -13.08 -3.79
CA GLU A 652 1.09 -13.13 -4.11
C GLU A 652 0.23 -13.33 -2.83
N LEU A 653 0.36 -12.38 -1.88
CA LEU A 653 -0.26 -12.46 -0.56
C LEU A 653 -1.79 -12.58 -0.63
N GLY A 654 -2.39 -11.87 -1.60
CA GLY A 654 -3.83 -11.92 -1.82
C GLY A 654 -4.33 -13.29 -2.28
N VAL A 655 -3.52 -14.03 -3.04
CA VAL A 655 -3.83 -15.41 -3.47
C VAL A 655 -3.67 -16.36 -2.29
N ALA A 656 -2.60 -16.21 -1.51
CA ALA A 656 -2.35 -17.04 -0.33
C ALA A 656 -3.52 -16.95 0.67
N VAL A 657 -3.98 -15.74 0.99
CA VAL A 657 -5.08 -15.55 1.94
C VAL A 657 -6.43 -16.04 1.40
N ALA A 658 -6.68 -15.94 0.09
CA ALA A 658 -7.89 -16.48 -0.52
C ALA A 658 -7.96 -18.01 -0.41
N LYS A 659 -6.85 -18.70 -0.69
CA LYS A 659 -6.75 -20.17 -0.51
C LYS A 659 -6.98 -20.59 0.94
N LEU A 660 -6.45 -19.82 1.90
CA LEU A 660 -6.69 -20.04 3.34
C LEU A 660 -8.17 -19.87 3.68
N TYR A 661 -8.80 -18.80 3.18
CA TYR A 661 -10.22 -18.54 3.39
C TYR A 661 -11.08 -19.70 2.88
N ASP A 662 -10.88 -20.10 1.61
CA ASP A 662 -11.65 -21.19 0.98
C ASP A 662 -11.49 -22.53 1.72
N PHE A 663 -10.24 -22.86 2.11
CA PHE A 663 -10.01 -24.08 2.88
C PHE A 663 -10.69 -24.05 4.25
N ILE A 664 -10.52 -22.96 5.01
CA ILE A 664 -11.09 -22.84 6.35
C ILE A 664 -12.62 -22.82 6.31
N TRP A 665 -13.18 -22.03 5.39
CA TRP A 665 -14.63 -21.85 5.30
C TRP A 665 -15.30 -23.05 4.67
N ASP A 666 -14.92 -23.37 3.42
CA ASP A 666 -15.67 -24.32 2.58
C ASP A 666 -15.26 -25.78 2.78
N VAL A 667 -13.99 -26.04 3.17
CA VAL A 667 -13.50 -27.41 3.31
C VAL A 667 -13.54 -27.85 4.77
N TYR A 668 -12.89 -27.11 5.65
CA TYR A 668 -12.78 -27.52 7.06
C TYR A 668 -14.10 -27.32 7.82
N CYS A 669 -14.67 -26.10 7.81
CA CYS A 669 -15.87 -25.80 8.58
C CYS A 669 -17.15 -26.42 7.99
N ASP A 670 -17.36 -26.35 6.68
CA ASP A 670 -18.61 -26.79 6.05
C ASP A 670 -18.63 -28.27 5.76
N TRP A 671 -17.47 -28.92 5.66
CA TRP A 671 -17.40 -30.34 5.41
C TRP A 671 -16.78 -31.12 6.55
N TYR A 672 -15.48 -30.95 6.84
CA TYR A 672 -14.79 -31.88 7.74
C TYR A 672 -15.39 -31.91 9.16
N ILE A 673 -15.68 -30.73 9.74
CA ILE A 673 -16.37 -30.65 11.04
C ILE A 673 -17.70 -31.40 11.00
N GLU A 674 -18.51 -31.27 9.94
CA GLU A 674 -19.80 -31.96 9.84
C GLU A 674 -19.62 -33.48 9.67
N LEU A 675 -18.59 -33.93 8.97
CA LEU A 675 -18.24 -35.33 8.78
C LEU A 675 -17.81 -36.01 10.10
N THR A 676 -17.15 -35.26 11.00
CA THR A 676 -16.69 -35.83 12.28
C THR A 676 -17.78 -35.96 13.34
N LYS A 677 -18.88 -35.16 13.26
CA LYS A 677 -19.95 -35.18 14.28
C LYS A 677 -20.53 -36.57 14.57
N PRO A 678 -20.86 -37.41 13.56
CA PRO A 678 -21.34 -38.76 13.83
C PRO A 678 -20.35 -39.66 14.55
N ARG A 679 -19.07 -39.54 14.17
CA ARG A 679 -17.97 -40.31 14.73
C ARG A 679 -17.74 -39.93 16.20
N ILE A 680 -17.70 -38.66 16.51
CA ILE A 680 -17.57 -38.12 17.87
C ILE A 680 -18.75 -38.60 18.73
N ALA A 681 -19.96 -38.59 18.20
CA ALA A 681 -21.15 -39.05 18.93
C ALA A 681 -21.14 -40.58 19.17
N ALA A 682 -20.50 -41.36 18.31
CA ALA A 682 -20.37 -42.81 18.47
C ALA A 682 -19.34 -43.19 19.56
N GLY A 683 -18.37 -42.36 19.85
CA GLY A 683 -17.29 -42.62 20.80
C GLY A 683 -16.26 -43.63 20.32
N GLY A 684 -15.34 -44.03 21.22
CA GLY A 684 -14.28 -44.99 20.98
C GLY A 684 -13.19 -44.52 20.01
N GLU A 685 -12.42 -45.43 19.46
CA GLU A 685 -11.23 -45.14 18.62
C GLU A 685 -11.52 -44.22 17.43
N THR A 686 -12.69 -44.37 16.79
CA THR A 686 -13.08 -43.50 15.66
C THR A 686 -13.31 -42.06 16.08
N ALA A 687 -13.82 -41.84 17.30
CA ALA A 687 -13.98 -40.48 17.85
C ALA A 687 -12.62 -39.89 18.21
N GLU A 688 -11.72 -40.66 18.84
CA GLU A 688 -10.37 -40.24 19.22
C GLU A 688 -9.56 -39.84 17.98
N THR A 689 -9.64 -40.64 16.92
CA THR A 689 -8.99 -40.32 15.64
C THR A 689 -9.55 -39.03 15.03
N ALA A 690 -10.86 -38.88 14.98
CA ALA A 690 -11.50 -37.69 14.45
C ALA A 690 -11.13 -36.42 15.24
N GLN A 691 -11.12 -36.48 16.59
CA GLN A 691 -10.71 -35.39 17.47
C GLN A 691 -9.24 -35.01 17.26
N ALA A 692 -8.34 -36.01 17.15
CA ALA A 692 -6.91 -35.77 16.91
C ALA A 692 -6.68 -35.07 15.56
N VAL A 693 -7.34 -35.53 14.48
CA VAL A 693 -7.19 -34.92 13.15
C VAL A 693 -7.82 -33.50 13.12
N LEU A 694 -8.98 -33.29 13.77
CA LEU A 694 -9.58 -31.96 13.94
C LEU A 694 -8.58 -30.98 14.57
N VAL A 695 -7.97 -31.35 15.68
CA VAL A 695 -7.02 -30.50 16.39
C VAL A 695 -5.75 -30.29 15.59
N TRP A 696 -5.22 -31.35 14.96
CA TRP A 696 -4.01 -31.26 14.15
C TRP A 696 -4.17 -30.29 12.97
N VAL A 697 -5.29 -30.41 12.21
CA VAL A 697 -5.58 -29.50 11.09
C VAL A 697 -5.83 -28.09 11.60
N MET A 698 -6.57 -27.93 12.73
CA MET A 698 -6.81 -26.61 13.33
C MET A 698 -5.50 -25.93 13.70
N GLN A 699 -4.59 -26.60 14.40
CA GLN A 699 -3.28 -26.03 14.75
C GLN A 699 -2.48 -25.63 13.50
N GLY A 700 -2.53 -26.44 12.45
CA GLY A 700 -1.90 -26.13 11.18
C GLY A 700 -2.50 -24.88 10.51
N MET A 701 -3.84 -24.80 10.45
CA MET A 701 -4.54 -23.63 9.90
C MET A 701 -4.26 -22.34 10.68
N LEU A 702 -4.21 -22.41 12.01
CA LEU A 702 -3.88 -21.25 12.86
C LEU A 702 -2.49 -20.73 12.54
N LYS A 703 -1.50 -21.61 12.35
CA LYS A 703 -0.13 -21.22 11.96
C LYS A 703 -0.10 -20.55 10.57
N LEU A 704 -0.79 -21.14 9.57
CA LEU A 704 -0.83 -20.57 8.22
C LEU A 704 -1.55 -19.22 8.18
N LEU A 705 -2.59 -19.04 9.00
CA LEU A 705 -3.40 -17.82 9.06
C LEU A 705 -2.76 -16.74 9.94
N HIS A 706 -1.87 -17.12 10.88
CA HIS A 706 -1.29 -16.19 11.86
C HIS A 706 -0.66 -14.92 11.25
N PRO A 707 0.08 -14.96 10.13
CA PRO A 707 0.59 -13.75 9.51
C PRO A 707 -0.51 -12.74 9.12
N PHE A 708 -1.69 -13.20 8.76
CA PHE A 708 -2.82 -12.39 8.30
C PHE A 708 -3.74 -11.92 9.42
N MET A 709 -4.03 -12.81 10.38
CA MET A 709 -4.94 -12.57 11.52
C MET A 709 -4.27 -12.99 12.84
N PRO A 710 -3.25 -12.22 13.29
CA PRO A 710 -2.38 -12.67 14.37
C PRO A 710 -3.06 -12.79 15.73
N TYR A 711 -4.04 -11.94 16.04
CA TYR A 711 -4.62 -11.90 17.38
C TYR A 711 -5.56 -13.07 17.64
N ILE A 712 -6.52 -13.32 16.77
CA ILE A 712 -7.47 -14.42 16.93
C ILE A 712 -6.75 -15.77 16.87
N THR A 713 -5.73 -15.89 16.02
CA THR A 713 -4.97 -17.15 15.89
C THR A 713 -4.12 -17.42 17.14
N GLU A 714 -3.51 -16.39 17.75
CA GLU A 714 -2.79 -16.54 19.01
C GLU A 714 -3.72 -16.92 20.16
N GLU A 715 -4.89 -16.25 20.27
CA GLU A 715 -5.86 -16.56 21.34
C GLU A 715 -6.41 -18.00 21.21
N ILE A 716 -6.77 -18.43 19.98
CA ILE A 716 -7.22 -19.82 19.77
C ILE A 716 -6.07 -20.81 20.01
N TRP A 717 -4.86 -20.48 19.54
CA TRP A 717 -3.67 -21.30 19.75
C TRP A 717 -3.42 -21.59 21.23
N SER A 718 -3.53 -20.59 22.07
CA SER A 718 -3.38 -20.73 23.52
C SER A 718 -4.39 -21.68 24.16
N ALA A 719 -5.52 -21.93 23.50
CA ALA A 719 -6.57 -22.83 23.96
C ALA A 719 -6.44 -24.26 23.39
N VAL A 720 -5.97 -24.42 22.14
CA VAL A 720 -5.96 -25.72 21.43
C VAL A 720 -4.56 -26.35 21.37
N SER A 721 -3.51 -25.65 21.79
CA SER A 721 -2.14 -26.16 21.78
C SER A 721 -1.68 -26.55 23.18
N ASP A 722 -1.02 -27.70 23.30
CA ASP A 722 -0.31 -28.09 24.53
C ASP A 722 1.13 -27.55 24.55
N SER A 723 1.50 -26.70 23.59
CA SER A 723 2.84 -26.14 23.47
C SER A 723 2.96 -24.85 24.28
N ASP A 724 4.05 -24.73 25.04
CA ASP A 724 4.43 -23.48 25.70
C ASP A 724 4.95 -22.42 24.71
N VAL A 725 5.15 -22.79 23.43
CA VAL A 725 5.60 -21.87 22.37
C VAL A 725 4.40 -21.14 21.78
N PRO A 726 4.37 -19.79 21.82
CA PRO A 726 3.30 -19.02 21.20
C PRO A 726 3.21 -19.23 19.69
N CYS A 727 2.05 -19.00 19.10
CA CYS A 727 1.82 -19.22 17.68
C CYS A 727 2.83 -18.49 16.79
N ILE A 728 3.11 -17.23 17.11
CA ILE A 728 4.09 -16.38 16.41
C ILE A 728 5.51 -16.96 16.34
N LEU A 729 5.90 -17.78 17.30
CA LEU A 729 7.22 -18.40 17.36
C LEU A 729 7.18 -19.89 16.98
N SER A 730 6.02 -20.43 16.66
CA SER A 730 5.85 -21.82 16.22
C SER A 730 6.34 -21.99 14.78
N THR A 731 6.66 -23.26 14.40
CA THR A 731 7.12 -23.55 13.04
C THR A 731 5.98 -23.44 12.02
N PHE A 732 6.21 -22.69 10.93
CA PHE A 732 5.27 -22.57 9.82
C PHE A 732 5.10 -23.90 9.10
N PRO A 733 3.87 -24.32 8.78
CA PRO A 733 3.63 -25.59 8.09
C PRO A 733 4.23 -25.62 6.69
N THR A 734 4.84 -26.74 6.35
CA THR A 734 5.39 -27.03 5.02
C THR A 734 4.80 -28.32 4.48
N TYR A 735 4.91 -28.54 3.16
CA TYR A 735 4.48 -29.76 2.51
C TYR A 735 5.32 -30.97 2.97
N ASP A 736 4.66 -32.09 3.25
CA ASP A 736 5.28 -33.39 3.57
C ASP A 736 4.72 -34.46 2.61
N GLU A 737 5.58 -35.06 1.80
CA GLU A 737 5.19 -36.12 0.85
C GLU A 737 4.47 -37.31 1.52
N LYS A 738 4.75 -37.57 2.80
CA LYS A 738 4.11 -38.64 3.57
C LYS A 738 2.65 -38.39 3.88
N LEU A 739 2.21 -37.15 3.78
CA LEU A 739 0.85 -36.71 4.05
C LEU A 739 0.06 -36.41 2.76
N ASP A 740 0.58 -36.82 1.60
CA ASP A 740 -0.12 -36.73 0.31
C ASP A 740 -0.89 -38.03 0.03
N PHE A 741 -2.16 -38.05 0.36
CA PHE A 741 -3.09 -39.16 0.14
C PHE A 741 -3.93 -38.91 -1.13
N ALA A 742 -3.28 -38.66 -2.26
CA ALA A 742 -3.94 -38.27 -3.51
C ALA A 742 -5.02 -39.25 -3.99
N VAL A 743 -4.86 -40.54 -3.76
CA VAL A 743 -5.83 -41.57 -4.14
C VAL A 743 -7.09 -41.49 -3.28
N GLU A 744 -6.93 -41.48 -1.96
CA GLU A 744 -8.04 -41.38 -1.01
C GLU A 744 -8.75 -40.02 -1.13
N GLU A 745 -7.99 -38.95 -1.40
CA GLU A 745 -8.56 -37.64 -1.67
C GLU A 745 -9.48 -37.66 -2.90
N ALA A 746 -9.01 -38.20 -4.02
CA ALA A 746 -9.80 -38.36 -5.23
C ALA A 746 -11.04 -39.23 -5.03
N GLN A 747 -10.95 -40.27 -4.23
CA GLN A 747 -12.10 -41.14 -3.87
C GLN A 747 -13.13 -40.38 -3.07
N PHE A 748 -12.70 -39.62 -2.05
CA PHE A 748 -13.61 -38.90 -1.17
C PHE A 748 -14.28 -37.69 -1.87
N GLU A 749 -13.58 -37.03 -2.80
CA GLU A 749 -14.19 -35.98 -3.63
C GLU A 749 -15.37 -36.47 -4.46
N LYS A 750 -15.42 -37.75 -4.87
CA LYS A 750 -16.56 -38.37 -5.55
C LYS A 750 -17.78 -38.43 -4.63
N ILE A 751 -17.58 -38.77 -3.37
CA ILE A 751 -18.64 -38.78 -2.34
C ILE A 751 -19.15 -37.34 -2.11
N ILE A 752 -18.24 -36.38 -1.96
CA ILE A 752 -18.59 -34.97 -1.78
C ILE A 752 -19.38 -34.44 -2.98
N ALA A 753 -18.96 -34.76 -4.21
CA ALA A 753 -19.64 -34.34 -5.43
C ALA A 753 -21.09 -34.88 -5.48
N ALA A 754 -21.26 -36.15 -5.11
CA ALA A 754 -22.58 -36.78 -5.04
C ALA A 754 -23.49 -36.10 -3.98
N ILE A 755 -22.98 -35.88 -2.78
CA ILE A 755 -23.72 -35.20 -1.70
C ILE A 755 -24.08 -33.77 -2.12
N ARG A 756 -23.16 -33.04 -2.73
CA ARG A 756 -23.39 -31.68 -3.23
C ARG A 756 -24.46 -31.68 -4.33
N GLY A 757 -24.40 -32.60 -5.27
CA GLY A 757 -25.39 -32.77 -6.32
C GLY A 757 -26.79 -33.03 -5.75
N ILE A 758 -26.90 -33.93 -4.78
CA ILE A 758 -28.15 -34.23 -4.10
C ILE A 758 -28.70 -33.00 -3.36
N ARG A 759 -27.85 -32.31 -2.60
CA ARG A 759 -28.27 -31.07 -1.88
C ARG A 759 -28.74 -30.00 -2.83
N ASN A 760 -28.04 -29.74 -3.92
CA ASN A 760 -28.43 -28.77 -4.92
C ASN A 760 -29.79 -29.14 -5.54
N ARG A 761 -29.98 -30.40 -5.92
CA ARG A 761 -31.22 -30.86 -6.51
C ARG A 761 -32.41 -30.74 -5.54
N ARG A 762 -32.21 -31.08 -4.27
CA ARG A 762 -33.21 -30.90 -3.21
C ARG A 762 -33.54 -29.41 -2.98
N ALA A 763 -32.57 -28.54 -3.00
CA ALA A 763 -32.74 -27.08 -2.89
C ALA A 763 -33.53 -26.51 -4.08
N GLU A 764 -33.21 -26.91 -5.32
CA GLU A 764 -33.96 -26.54 -6.53
C GLU A 764 -35.44 -26.94 -6.45
N MET A 765 -35.71 -28.11 -5.82
CA MET A 765 -37.05 -28.63 -5.62
C MET A 765 -37.73 -28.13 -4.33
N ASN A 766 -37.09 -27.23 -3.57
CA ASN A 766 -37.58 -26.72 -2.28
C ASN A 766 -37.89 -27.82 -1.25
N VAL A 767 -37.14 -28.93 -1.26
CA VAL A 767 -37.33 -30.02 -0.31
C VAL A 767 -36.75 -29.62 1.04
N PRO A 768 -37.57 -29.68 2.15
CA PRO A 768 -37.03 -29.36 3.48
C PRO A 768 -35.84 -30.25 3.87
N PRO A 769 -34.78 -29.71 4.51
CA PRO A 769 -33.65 -30.51 4.95
C PRO A 769 -33.98 -31.70 5.87
N SER A 770 -35.08 -31.56 6.66
CA SER A 770 -35.54 -32.62 7.58
C SER A 770 -36.26 -33.79 6.89
N LYS A 771 -36.68 -33.65 5.61
CA LYS A 771 -37.31 -34.71 4.86
C LYS A 771 -36.28 -35.69 4.36
N LYS A 772 -36.33 -36.92 4.81
CA LYS A 772 -35.46 -38.02 4.37
C LYS A 772 -36.04 -38.69 3.13
N ALA A 773 -35.16 -39.23 2.24
CA ALA A 773 -35.55 -39.96 1.07
C ALA A 773 -34.55 -41.12 0.81
N ALA A 774 -35.02 -42.17 0.16
CA ALA A 774 -34.12 -43.24 -0.29
C ALA A 774 -33.22 -42.77 -1.41
N LEU A 775 -31.95 -43.20 -1.40
CA LEU A 775 -30.97 -42.98 -2.44
C LEU A 775 -30.57 -44.26 -3.12
N HIS A 776 -30.81 -44.36 -4.44
CA HIS A 776 -30.33 -45.47 -5.23
C HIS A 776 -29.16 -45.00 -6.08
N ILE A 777 -27.96 -45.47 -5.81
CA ILE A 777 -26.71 -45.04 -6.41
C ILE A 777 -26.27 -46.09 -7.42
N GLU A 778 -26.34 -45.75 -8.70
CA GLU A 778 -25.81 -46.53 -9.81
C GLU A 778 -24.34 -46.13 -10.04
N THR A 779 -23.40 -47.05 -9.86
CA THR A 779 -21.97 -46.80 -10.01
C THR A 779 -21.19 -48.10 -10.21
N ALA A 780 -20.10 -48.01 -10.97
CA ALA A 780 -19.11 -49.08 -11.08
C ALA A 780 -18.09 -49.10 -9.90
N GLU A 781 -18.11 -48.05 -9.06
CA GLU A 781 -17.16 -47.85 -7.95
C GLU A 781 -17.86 -48.04 -6.59
N ALA A 782 -18.60 -49.11 -6.42
CA ALA A 782 -19.46 -49.34 -5.25
C ALA A 782 -18.70 -49.25 -3.91
N GLU A 783 -17.46 -49.70 -3.85
CA GLU A 783 -16.64 -49.68 -2.64
C GLU A 783 -16.41 -48.22 -2.12
N ILE A 784 -16.25 -47.26 -3.03
CA ILE A 784 -16.09 -45.85 -2.67
C ILE A 784 -17.36 -45.29 -2.02
N PHE A 785 -18.50 -45.56 -2.61
CA PHE A 785 -19.81 -45.05 -2.12
C PHE A 785 -20.26 -45.75 -0.83
N GLU A 786 -19.86 -47.01 -0.65
CA GLU A 786 -20.08 -47.72 0.61
C GLU A 786 -19.39 -47.05 1.81
N GLN A 787 -18.18 -46.54 1.63
CA GLN A 787 -17.49 -45.75 2.65
C GLN A 787 -18.23 -44.44 2.98
N GLY A 788 -19.02 -43.94 2.06
CA GLY A 788 -19.79 -42.68 2.19
C GLY A 788 -21.15 -42.85 2.87
N ARG A 789 -21.64 -44.03 3.20
CA ARG A 789 -23.01 -44.28 3.71
C ARG A 789 -23.42 -43.33 4.82
N LEU A 790 -22.60 -43.22 5.86
CA LEU A 790 -22.89 -42.37 7.02
C LEU A 790 -23.02 -40.89 6.61
N PHE A 791 -22.26 -40.48 5.61
CA PHE A 791 -22.28 -39.08 5.12
C PHE A 791 -23.51 -38.82 4.25
N PHE A 792 -23.94 -39.78 3.44
CA PHE A 792 -25.21 -39.67 2.70
C PHE A 792 -26.42 -39.58 3.63
N GLU A 793 -26.47 -40.44 4.67
CA GLU A 793 -27.54 -40.43 5.69
C GLU A 793 -27.64 -39.05 6.35
N ARG A 794 -26.52 -38.46 6.73
CA ARG A 794 -26.49 -37.21 7.50
C ARG A 794 -26.51 -35.96 6.64
N LEU A 795 -25.68 -35.94 5.59
CA LEU A 795 -25.47 -34.71 4.81
C LEU A 795 -26.35 -34.63 3.57
N ALA A 796 -26.83 -35.76 3.06
CA ALA A 796 -27.81 -35.81 1.95
C ALA A 796 -29.20 -36.16 2.40
N SER A 797 -29.44 -36.36 3.73
CA SER A 797 -30.72 -36.73 4.32
C SER A 797 -31.27 -38.04 3.71
N ALA A 798 -30.40 -39.03 3.54
CA ALA A 798 -30.84 -40.35 3.10
C ALA A 798 -31.62 -41.09 4.19
N ALA A 799 -32.70 -41.76 3.79
CA ALA A 799 -33.46 -42.68 4.65
C ALA A 799 -32.94 -44.10 4.48
N GLU A 800 -32.64 -44.50 3.27
CA GLU A 800 -32.09 -45.77 2.84
C GLU A 800 -31.07 -45.50 1.72
N ILE A 801 -30.04 -46.33 1.60
CA ILE A 801 -29.04 -46.24 0.55
C ILE A 801 -28.85 -47.58 -0.11
N VAL A 802 -29.18 -47.66 -1.40
CA VAL A 802 -28.99 -48.82 -2.23
C VAL A 802 -27.88 -48.47 -3.25
N ILE A 803 -26.79 -49.24 -3.28
CA ILE A 803 -25.70 -49.09 -4.23
C ILE A 803 -25.68 -50.30 -5.16
N ALA A 804 -25.71 -50.06 -6.46
CA ALA A 804 -25.77 -51.13 -7.47
C ALA A 804 -25.10 -50.71 -8.78
N ASP A 805 -24.72 -51.69 -9.60
CA ASP A 805 -24.13 -51.45 -10.95
C ASP A 805 -25.16 -50.89 -11.93
N LYS A 806 -26.47 -51.16 -11.70
CA LYS A 806 -27.57 -50.66 -12.52
C LYS A 806 -28.82 -50.48 -11.70
N VAL A 807 -29.50 -49.35 -11.90
CA VAL A 807 -30.75 -48.96 -11.26
C VAL A 807 -31.78 -48.63 -12.33
N ASP A 808 -32.96 -49.22 -12.26
CA ASP A 808 -34.11 -48.94 -13.16
C ASP A 808 -35.23 -48.24 -12.34
N MET A 809 -35.22 -46.91 -12.41
CA MET A 809 -36.23 -46.08 -11.74
C MET A 809 -36.69 -44.94 -12.64
N PRO A 810 -37.63 -45.16 -13.56
CA PRO A 810 -38.00 -44.18 -14.59
C PRO A 810 -38.63 -42.88 -13.99
N ASP A 811 -39.27 -42.97 -12.83
CA ASP A 811 -39.96 -41.84 -12.19
C ASP A 811 -39.14 -41.19 -11.05
N ALA A 812 -37.85 -41.44 -11.00
CA ALA A 812 -36.95 -40.86 -10.01
C ALA A 812 -36.34 -39.55 -10.44
N VAL A 813 -36.10 -38.67 -9.48
CA VAL A 813 -35.27 -37.50 -9.64
C VAL A 813 -33.82 -37.96 -9.77
N THR A 814 -33.13 -37.61 -10.83
CA THR A 814 -31.78 -38.09 -11.13
C THR A 814 -30.77 -36.99 -10.87
N VAL A 815 -29.71 -37.34 -10.16
CA VAL A 815 -28.46 -36.54 -10.01
C VAL A 815 -27.36 -37.28 -10.70
N VAL A 816 -26.64 -36.60 -11.60
CA VAL A 816 -25.53 -37.21 -12.36
C VAL A 816 -24.21 -36.58 -11.93
N THR A 817 -23.24 -37.40 -11.62
CA THR A 817 -21.84 -37.03 -11.39
C THR A 817 -20.92 -37.77 -12.36
N ASP A 818 -19.64 -37.49 -12.34
CA ASP A 818 -18.67 -38.11 -13.27
C ASP A 818 -18.57 -39.65 -13.09
N CYS A 819 -18.91 -40.17 -11.90
CA CYS A 819 -18.72 -41.57 -11.54
C CYS A 819 -19.98 -42.28 -11.03
N ALA A 820 -21.11 -41.57 -10.92
CA ALA A 820 -22.36 -42.15 -10.41
C ALA A 820 -23.60 -41.42 -10.92
N ARG A 821 -24.73 -42.19 -10.96
CA ARG A 821 -26.07 -41.68 -11.15
C ARG A 821 -26.86 -41.98 -9.91
N ILE A 822 -27.44 -40.96 -9.29
CA ILE A 822 -28.18 -41.10 -8.04
C ILE A 822 -29.67 -40.86 -8.36
N PHE A 823 -30.49 -41.85 -8.04
CA PHE A 823 -31.95 -41.81 -8.26
C PHE A 823 -32.59 -41.62 -6.89
N ILE A 824 -33.50 -40.66 -6.80
CA ILE A 824 -34.26 -40.33 -5.60
C ILE A 824 -35.73 -40.45 -5.97
N PRO A 825 -36.52 -41.32 -5.30
CA PRO A 825 -37.97 -41.44 -5.56
C PRO A 825 -38.69 -40.09 -5.44
N MET A 826 -39.45 -39.73 -6.45
CA MET A 826 -40.14 -38.42 -6.54
C MET A 826 -41.13 -38.24 -5.41
N ASP A 827 -41.89 -39.26 -5.06
CA ASP A 827 -42.91 -39.26 -4.00
C ASP A 827 -42.33 -39.11 -2.60
N GLU A 828 -41.09 -39.52 -2.40
CA GLU A 828 -40.37 -39.28 -1.14
C GLU A 828 -39.81 -37.85 -1.04
N LEU A 829 -39.56 -37.16 -2.16
CA LEU A 829 -39.08 -35.79 -2.15
C LEU A 829 -40.21 -34.76 -2.02
N VAL A 830 -41.30 -34.97 -2.72
CA VAL A 830 -42.36 -33.97 -2.84
C VAL A 830 -43.67 -34.61 -2.42
N ASP A 831 -44.37 -34.01 -1.46
CA ASP A 831 -45.77 -34.26 -1.20
C ASP A 831 -46.57 -33.54 -2.32
N LYS A 832 -46.94 -34.28 -3.36
CA LYS A 832 -47.58 -33.72 -4.57
C LYS A 832 -48.76 -32.85 -4.26
N GLU A 833 -49.61 -33.20 -3.26
CA GLU A 833 -50.77 -32.41 -2.88
C GLU A 833 -50.39 -31.10 -2.17
N LYS A 834 -49.45 -31.16 -1.23
CA LYS A 834 -48.99 -29.97 -0.52
C LYS A 834 -48.20 -29.02 -1.43
N GLU A 835 -47.35 -29.55 -2.31
CA GLU A 835 -46.58 -28.72 -3.23
C GLU A 835 -47.47 -28.10 -4.30
N LEU A 836 -48.45 -28.83 -4.83
CA LEU A 836 -49.47 -28.27 -5.71
C LEU A 836 -50.28 -27.15 -5.02
N ALA A 837 -50.63 -27.34 -3.74
CA ALA A 837 -51.31 -26.31 -2.96
C ALA A 837 -50.43 -25.07 -2.72
N ARG A 838 -49.12 -25.29 -2.44
CA ARG A 838 -48.11 -24.21 -2.30
C ARG A 838 -47.93 -23.44 -3.58
N LEU A 839 -47.71 -24.16 -4.70
CA LEU A 839 -47.50 -23.55 -6.02
C LEU A 839 -48.73 -22.79 -6.50
N ASN A 840 -49.96 -23.33 -6.23
CA ASN A 840 -51.19 -22.63 -6.56
C ASN A 840 -51.38 -21.36 -5.70
N LYS A 841 -50.96 -21.39 -4.44
CA LYS A 841 -50.99 -20.20 -3.57
C LYS A 841 -49.97 -19.16 -4.06
N GLU A 842 -48.77 -19.59 -4.45
CA GLU A 842 -47.74 -18.72 -5.00
C GLU A 842 -48.16 -18.17 -6.37
N LYS A 843 -48.76 -18.98 -7.24
CA LYS A 843 -49.38 -18.57 -8.52
C LYS A 843 -50.39 -17.44 -8.29
N ALA A 844 -51.29 -17.61 -7.32
CA ALA A 844 -52.28 -16.61 -7.00
C ALA A 844 -51.69 -15.30 -6.46
N ALA A 845 -50.54 -15.37 -5.73
CA ALA A 845 -49.84 -14.19 -5.25
C ALA A 845 -49.14 -13.45 -6.41
N VAL A 846 -48.42 -14.18 -7.27
CA VAL A 846 -47.75 -13.60 -8.43
C VAL A 846 -48.72 -13.03 -9.44
N GLN A 847 -49.94 -13.66 -9.59
CA GLN A 847 -51.01 -13.12 -10.42
C GLN A 847 -51.46 -11.74 -9.93
N LYS A 848 -51.58 -11.55 -8.63
CA LYS A 848 -51.93 -10.23 -8.06
C LYS A 848 -50.81 -9.18 -8.36
N ASP A 849 -49.56 -9.58 -8.30
CA ASP A 849 -48.45 -8.67 -8.62
C ASP A 849 -48.46 -8.29 -10.12
N ILE A 850 -48.77 -9.26 -11.00
CA ILE A 850 -48.96 -9.03 -12.43
C ILE A 850 -50.11 -8.08 -12.67
N ASP A 851 -51.27 -8.36 -12.06
CA ASP A 851 -52.48 -7.53 -12.19
C ASP A 851 -52.25 -6.12 -11.67
N PHE A 852 -51.57 -5.98 -10.54
CA PHE A 852 -51.21 -4.67 -9.95
C PHE A 852 -50.33 -3.87 -10.89
N SER A 853 -49.20 -4.45 -11.33
CA SER A 853 -48.25 -3.77 -12.22
C SER A 853 -48.85 -3.49 -13.60
N SER A 854 -49.64 -4.41 -14.15
CA SER A 854 -50.39 -4.24 -15.40
C SER A 854 -51.39 -3.10 -15.33
N ASN A 855 -52.23 -3.09 -14.27
CA ASN A 855 -53.23 -2.05 -14.06
C ASN A 855 -52.54 -0.66 -13.91
N LYS A 856 -51.42 -0.62 -13.23
CA LYS A 856 -50.67 0.63 -13.06
C LYS A 856 -50.08 1.13 -14.37
N LEU A 857 -49.55 0.24 -15.19
CA LEU A 857 -48.99 0.57 -16.50
C LEU A 857 -50.10 0.87 -17.56
N ASN A 858 -51.30 0.30 -17.41
CA ASN A 858 -52.46 0.63 -18.26
C ASN A 858 -53.13 1.96 -17.86
N ASN A 859 -52.79 2.51 -16.71
CA ASN A 859 -53.32 3.82 -16.31
C ASN A 859 -52.60 4.93 -17.06
N ALA A 860 -53.25 5.48 -18.07
CA ALA A 860 -52.71 6.55 -18.90
C ALA A 860 -52.26 7.81 -18.10
N GLY A 861 -52.95 8.07 -16.95
CA GLY A 861 -52.57 9.15 -16.04
C GLY A 861 -51.25 8.91 -15.29
N PHE A 862 -50.95 7.65 -14.98
CA PHE A 862 -49.68 7.28 -14.37
C PHE A 862 -48.53 7.35 -15.40
N VAL A 863 -48.73 6.74 -16.57
CA VAL A 863 -47.68 6.70 -17.62
C VAL A 863 -47.33 8.11 -18.15
N ALA A 864 -48.29 9.02 -18.18
CA ALA A 864 -48.05 10.39 -18.66
C ALA A 864 -47.43 11.32 -17.60
N LYS A 865 -47.56 11.03 -16.30
CA LYS A 865 -47.15 11.95 -15.21
C LYS A 865 -45.95 11.43 -14.40
N ALA A 866 -45.67 10.11 -14.42
CA ALA A 866 -44.56 9.53 -13.68
C ALA A 866 -43.23 9.76 -14.42
N PRO A 867 -42.10 9.91 -13.67
CA PRO A 867 -40.78 9.95 -14.28
C PRO A 867 -40.53 8.68 -15.10
N ALA A 868 -39.82 8.81 -16.25
CA ALA A 868 -39.55 7.67 -17.16
C ALA A 868 -38.88 6.51 -16.45
N GLN A 869 -37.98 6.78 -15.51
CA GLN A 869 -37.28 5.78 -14.71
C GLN A 869 -38.26 4.95 -13.83
N GLN A 870 -39.35 5.52 -13.33
CA GLN A 870 -40.37 4.82 -12.55
C GLN A 870 -41.23 3.94 -13.44
N VAL A 871 -41.56 4.37 -14.64
CA VAL A 871 -42.30 3.58 -15.63
C VAL A 871 -41.47 2.36 -16.08
N GLU A 872 -40.19 2.56 -16.36
CA GLU A 872 -39.29 1.45 -16.72
C GLU A 872 -39.06 0.47 -15.54
N ALA A 873 -38.97 0.96 -14.32
CA ALA A 873 -38.90 0.10 -13.13
C ALA A 873 -40.17 -0.75 -12.95
N GLU A 874 -41.36 -0.20 -13.24
CA GLU A 874 -42.59 -0.94 -13.15
C GLU A 874 -42.75 -1.96 -14.29
N LYS A 875 -42.30 -1.66 -15.51
CA LYS A 875 -42.20 -2.64 -16.62
C LYS A 875 -41.25 -3.81 -16.28
N ALA A 876 -40.10 -3.50 -15.69
CA ALA A 876 -39.14 -4.52 -15.24
C ALA A 876 -39.75 -5.44 -14.15
N LYS A 877 -40.54 -4.88 -13.20
CA LYS A 877 -41.25 -5.67 -12.21
C LYS A 877 -42.29 -6.57 -12.85
N LEU A 878 -43.06 -6.07 -13.81
CA LEU A 878 -44.07 -6.84 -14.53
C LEU A 878 -43.38 -8.00 -15.30
N ALA A 879 -42.32 -7.74 -16.03
CA ALA A 879 -41.57 -8.75 -16.77
C ALA A 879 -41.05 -9.86 -15.84
N LYS A 880 -40.49 -9.46 -14.69
CA LYS A 880 -39.98 -10.40 -13.67
C LYS A 880 -41.10 -11.23 -13.05
N ALA A 881 -42.25 -10.65 -12.81
CA ALA A 881 -43.42 -11.36 -12.30
C ALA A 881 -44.00 -12.35 -13.33
N GLN A 882 -44.01 -11.98 -14.61
CA GLN A 882 -44.42 -12.85 -15.71
C GLN A 882 -43.46 -14.04 -15.91
N GLU A 883 -42.14 -13.80 -15.83
CA GLU A 883 -41.16 -14.87 -15.85
C GLU A 883 -41.30 -15.83 -14.70
N LYS A 884 -41.54 -15.28 -13.47
CA LYS A 884 -41.81 -16.08 -12.30
C LYS A 884 -43.11 -16.92 -12.46
N MET A 885 -44.18 -16.35 -13.04
CA MET A 885 -45.43 -17.04 -13.33
C MET A 885 -45.17 -18.23 -14.26
N ALA A 886 -44.45 -18.03 -15.35
CA ALA A 886 -44.13 -19.09 -16.31
C ALA A 886 -43.37 -20.26 -15.66
N LYS A 887 -42.45 -19.97 -14.77
CA LYS A 887 -41.69 -20.98 -14.01
C LYS A 887 -42.64 -21.76 -13.05
N ILE A 888 -43.54 -21.08 -12.36
CA ILE A 888 -44.52 -21.72 -11.48
C ILE A 888 -45.45 -22.64 -12.29
N GLU A 889 -45.96 -22.17 -13.43
CA GLU A 889 -46.82 -22.99 -14.32
C GLU A 889 -46.10 -24.21 -14.87
N GLN A 890 -44.84 -24.04 -15.24
CA GLN A 890 -44.01 -25.16 -15.69
C GLN A 890 -43.79 -26.19 -14.57
N SER A 891 -43.62 -25.73 -13.31
CA SER A 891 -43.47 -26.58 -12.15
C SER A 891 -44.77 -27.33 -11.85
N ILE A 892 -45.94 -26.65 -11.93
CA ILE A 892 -47.25 -27.29 -11.75
C ILE A 892 -47.47 -28.35 -12.84
N ALA A 893 -47.18 -28.03 -14.09
CA ALA A 893 -47.32 -28.97 -15.20
C ALA A 893 -46.42 -30.22 -15.07
N ALA A 894 -45.20 -30.04 -14.53
CA ALA A 894 -44.29 -31.14 -14.26
C ALA A 894 -44.76 -32.06 -13.10
N LEU A 895 -45.39 -31.49 -12.07
CA LEU A 895 -45.97 -32.24 -10.97
C LEU A 895 -47.29 -32.96 -11.30
N MET A 896 -48.00 -32.55 -12.34
CA MET A 896 -49.23 -33.14 -12.82
C MET A 896 -49.04 -34.24 -13.86
N LYS A 897 -47.84 -34.33 -14.44
CA LYS A 897 -47.40 -35.45 -15.26
C LYS A 897 -46.97 -36.61 -14.35
#